data_5f8f85c8b9d01fd6f285ead820396b0e
#
_entry.id   5f8f85c8b9d01fd6f285ead820396b0e
#
_cell.length_a   1.000
_cell.length_b   1.000
_cell.length_c   1.000
_cell.angle_alpha   90.00
_cell.angle_beta   90.00
_cell.angle_gamma   90.00
#
_symmetry.space_group_name_H-M   'P 1'
#
loop_
_entity.id
_entity.type
_entity.pdbx_description
1 polymer ?
#
loop_
_entity_poly.entity_id
_entity_poly.type
_entity_poly.pdbx_seq_one_letter_code
_entity_poly.pdbx_strand_id
1 'polypeptide(L)'
;MALPLSLATPALASEASADTPKDLDKVEVRGRAQTLYRANDAAVGTRTDTPLELVPQSIQVVPRELIDDQAARQVTDLYRSISGISFFSYAGVTLRGFRQENVLYDGLRGDPYAGFSVPQLFNIERVEVLKGPAGALYGGGDAGGVINYVTRKPKARAERRIELQAGDKDFRAGSIEGTGPLNASGSIRYRAGLYADSEQGVRWNADSESVIGDASLAFDVGQTGELVLQFTDITQNLGGNRLRGVPVNDAGSFLTDRRWNHNEASDFLDMRAKVALAQYRFAPRDNLDVDLAARWFSNNEHQMYHEPMGLIDRDRDGVAEWMTRQLRNQIRDNTAFAASGNAVWRINTGRIEHKVLFGADVYQLDADFTAQTANSADLARGAGPVRGIDLFNPVYGASTWHDYNLAALPWRSTATRSKRYGGYLQDELALGARWHVLAGLRWDGFKDQDRMGGGSVDGNDLSWRLGSTFTVRDGVNLYANIASGFVPQSATSQNPAAGGPFDAERSRQWEVGLKSLLADRVTLNMAAYRIDRSNIVQATGEVIGGVNQLAALGLVRSTGMELDLLADVTERWVVNLTYAYNDARVKDAGPNGITNASGDRFANAPRNKLGVWTRYDLPSINSAIGFGADHVGERVSLDGQTVKAYTVFDMSWKTTWKQWQFQANVKNLFDKVYAASGFIERNGHFPGEPRRVYVQAAYRF
;
A
#
# COMPACT_ATOMS: atom_id res chain seq x y z
N MET A 1 -41.60 -60.67 -10.26
CA MET A 1 -41.06 -61.75 -9.38
C MET A 1 -40.27 -61.09 -8.28
N ALA A 2 -40.81 -61.13 -7.09
CA ALA A 2 -40.37 -60.46 -5.87
C ALA A 2 -39.26 -61.23 -5.19
N LEU A 3 -38.42 -60.49 -4.40
CA LEU A 3 -38.26 -60.85 -2.98
C LEU A 3 -37.23 -59.85 -2.34
N PRO A 4 -37.56 -59.32 -1.16
CA PRO A 4 -36.64 -58.55 -0.36
C PRO A 4 -35.91 -59.46 0.65
N LEU A 5 -34.64 -59.17 0.96
CA LEU A 5 -33.93 -59.77 2.09
C LEU A 5 -33.60 -58.69 3.11
N SER A 6 -34.29 -58.75 4.23
CA SER A 6 -33.93 -58.06 5.46
C SER A 6 -32.87 -58.85 6.21
N LEU A 7 -31.75 -58.20 6.63
CA LEU A 7 -30.80 -58.74 7.60
C LEU A 7 -30.66 -57.78 8.76
N ALA A 8 -31.04 -58.27 9.92
CA ALA A 8 -30.89 -57.63 11.21
C ALA A 8 -29.44 -57.67 11.68
N THR A 9 -28.96 -56.55 12.21
CA THR A 9 -27.66 -56.46 12.93
C THR A 9 -27.87 -56.53 14.43
N PRO A 10 -27.05 -57.27 15.19
CA PRO A 10 -27.07 -57.19 16.62
C PRO A 10 -26.31 -55.97 17.14
N ALA A 11 -26.90 -55.24 18.07
CA ALA A 11 -26.28 -54.16 18.81
C ALA A 11 -25.26 -54.73 19.81
N LEU A 12 -24.01 -54.30 19.70
CA LEU A 12 -23.00 -54.42 20.76
C LEU A 12 -23.00 -53.11 21.55
N ALA A 13 -23.36 -53.19 22.82
CA ALA A 13 -23.21 -52.12 23.78
C ALA A 13 -21.71 -51.85 24.00
N SER A 14 -21.27 -50.63 23.66
CA SER A 14 -19.95 -50.12 24.04
C SER A 14 -20.09 -49.32 25.32
N GLU A 15 -19.30 -49.68 26.31
CA GLU A 15 -19.18 -49.01 27.60
C GLU A 15 -18.78 -47.54 27.38
N ALA A 16 -19.54 -46.65 27.99
CA ALA A 16 -19.23 -45.21 28.01
C ALA A 16 -17.97 -44.98 28.86
N SER A 17 -16.89 -44.61 28.22
CA SER A 17 -15.75 -44.02 28.90
C SER A 17 -16.16 -42.62 29.39
N ALA A 18 -15.95 -42.36 30.68
CA ALA A 18 -16.21 -41.05 31.29
C ALA A 18 -15.34 -39.99 30.63
N ASP A 19 -16.00 -39.12 29.85
CA ASP A 19 -15.39 -37.92 29.31
C ASP A 19 -14.96 -37.01 30.48
N THR A 20 -13.67 -36.77 30.60
CA THR A 20 -13.13 -35.66 31.37
C THR A 20 -13.73 -34.37 30.80
N PRO A 21 -14.26 -33.47 31.64
CA PRO A 21 -14.80 -32.23 31.12
C PRO A 21 -13.69 -31.47 30.40
N LYS A 22 -13.82 -31.32 29.06
CA LYS A 22 -13.06 -30.34 28.31
C LYS A 22 -13.41 -28.98 28.91
N ASP A 23 -12.40 -28.28 29.39
CA ASP A 23 -12.52 -26.87 29.72
C ASP A 23 -13.15 -26.17 28.48
N LEU A 24 -14.38 -25.73 28.65
CA LEU A 24 -15.04 -24.95 27.63
C LEU A 24 -14.25 -23.64 27.50
N ASP A 25 -13.65 -23.43 26.36
CA ASP A 25 -13.04 -22.15 26.02
C ASP A 25 -13.97 -21.02 26.45
N LYS A 26 -13.43 -20.11 27.25
CA LYS A 26 -14.15 -18.96 27.75
C LYS A 26 -14.77 -18.22 26.56
N VAL A 27 -16.08 -18.24 26.43
CA VAL A 27 -16.78 -17.51 25.36
C VAL A 27 -16.60 -16.04 25.64
N GLU A 28 -15.62 -15.43 25.00
CA GLU A 28 -15.45 -13.97 25.02
C GLU A 28 -16.55 -13.34 24.17
N VAL A 29 -17.48 -12.66 24.83
CA VAL A 29 -18.50 -11.86 24.15
C VAL A 29 -17.85 -10.56 23.71
N ARG A 30 -17.32 -10.54 22.50
CA ARG A 30 -16.75 -9.31 21.88
C ARG A 30 -17.84 -8.48 21.25
N GLY A 31 -17.71 -7.16 21.33
CA GLY A 31 -18.56 -6.24 20.60
C GLY A 31 -18.48 -6.45 19.08
N ARG A 32 -19.50 -5.98 18.36
CA ARG A 32 -19.62 -6.20 16.91
C ARG A 32 -18.52 -5.51 16.10
N ALA A 33 -18.10 -4.29 16.48
CA ALA A 33 -17.00 -3.59 15.86
C ALA A 33 -15.70 -4.39 15.99
N GLN A 34 -15.47 -4.95 17.18
CA GLN A 34 -14.30 -5.74 17.49
C GLN A 34 -14.27 -7.04 16.68
N THR A 35 -15.42 -7.63 16.40
CA THR A 35 -15.54 -8.84 15.58
C THR A 35 -15.35 -8.53 14.09
N LEU A 36 -15.84 -7.36 13.62
CA LEU A 36 -15.81 -7.00 12.20
C LEU A 36 -14.49 -6.39 11.76
N TYR A 37 -13.94 -5.45 12.53
CA TYR A 37 -12.88 -4.57 12.04
C TYR A 37 -11.60 -4.57 12.87
N ARG A 38 -11.55 -5.28 14.02
CA ARG A 38 -10.34 -5.40 14.82
C ARG A 38 -9.47 -6.57 14.33
N ALA A 39 -8.18 -6.31 14.17
CA ALA A 39 -7.17 -7.36 14.13
C ALA A 39 -6.52 -7.49 15.52
N ASN A 40 -6.20 -8.72 15.92
CA ASN A 40 -5.53 -8.98 17.21
C ASN A 40 -4.00 -8.96 17.07
N ASP A 41 -3.50 -9.29 15.87
CA ASP A 41 -2.09 -9.38 15.53
C ASP A 41 -1.80 -8.73 14.18
N ALA A 42 -0.55 -8.39 13.97
CA ALA A 42 -0.01 -8.01 12.67
C ALA A 42 1.47 -8.36 12.62
N ALA A 43 1.82 -9.26 11.73
CA ALA A 43 3.20 -9.73 11.55
C ALA A 43 4.17 -8.60 11.19
N VAL A 44 3.70 -7.51 10.58
CA VAL A 44 4.50 -6.35 10.21
C VAL A 44 5.17 -5.66 11.40
N GLY A 45 4.61 -5.80 12.62
CA GLY A 45 5.11 -5.11 13.82
C GLY A 45 6.32 -5.75 14.46
N THR A 46 6.32 -7.07 14.57
CA THR A 46 7.32 -7.83 15.35
C THR A 46 7.84 -9.07 14.64
N ARG A 47 7.18 -9.54 13.58
CA ARG A 47 7.38 -10.88 12.96
C ARG A 47 7.13 -12.02 13.95
N THR A 48 6.37 -11.77 15.00
CA THR A 48 5.98 -12.72 16.04
C THR A 48 4.45 -12.66 16.21
N ASP A 49 3.90 -13.54 17.04
CA ASP A 49 2.50 -13.61 17.42
C ASP A 49 2.11 -12.64 18.56
N THR A 50 2.91 -11.61 18.80
CA THR A 50 2.69 -10.64 19.89
C THR A 50 1.42 -9.83 19.65
N PRO A 51 0.49 -9.79 20.62
CA PRO A 51 -0.72 -9.01 20.53
C PRO A 51 -0.44 -7.53 20.25
N LEU A 52 -1.23 -6.90 19.36
CA LEU A 52 -1.01 -5.52 18.92
C LEU A 52 -0.98 -4.52 20.05
N GLU A 53 -1.73 -4.75 21.12
CA GLU A 53 -1.77 -3.90 22.31
C GLU A 53 -0.47 -3.89 23.10
N LEU A 54 0.38 -4.91 22.96
CA LEU A 54 1.68 -5.01 23.65
C LEU A 54 2.86 -4.52 22.78
N VAL A 55 2.67 -4.36 21.48
CA VAL A 55 3.73 -3.87 20.59
C VAL A 55 3.96 -2.37 20.84
N PRO A 56 5.17 -1.92 21.22
CA PRO A 56 5.44 -0.52 21.55
C PRO A 56 5.66 0.34 20.30
N GLN A 57 4.76 0.28 19.33
CA GLN A 57 4.80 1.08 18.10
C GLN A 57 3.40 1.18 17.49
N SER A 58 3.12 2.28 16.81
CA SER A 58 1.84 2.46 16.12
C SER A 58 1.74 1.53 14.92
N ILE A 59 0.71 0.68 14.94
CA ILE A 59 0.35 -0.25 13.86
C ILE A 59 -1.14 -0.11 13.60
N GLN A 60 -1.50 -0.08 12.34
CA GLN A 60 -2.89 -0.08 11.90
C GLN A 60 -3.14 -1.21 10.93
N VAL A 61 -4.26 -1.90 11.07
CA VAL A 61 -4.69 -2.98 10.20
C VAL A 61 -6.04 -2.63 9.59
N VAL A 62 -6.16 -2.77 8.29
CA VAL A 62 -7.42 -2.67 7.54
C VAL A 62 -7.82 -4.09 7.13
N PRO A 63 -8.77 -4.74 7.84
CA PRO A 63 -9.17 -6.11 7.57
C PRO A 63 -10.12 -6.20 6.38
N ARG A 64 -10.33 -7.42 5.87
CA ARG A 64 -11.17 -7.71 4.70
C ARG A 64 -12.59 -7.19 4.84
N GLU A 65 -13.19 -7.32 6.01
CA GLU A 65 -14.57 -6.87 6.26
C GLU A 65 -14.72 -5.36 6.07
N LEU A 66 -13.73 -4.56 6.48
CA LEU A 66 -13.74 -3.12 6.26
C LEU A 66 -13.54 -2.77 4.78
N ILE A 67 -12.66 -3.51 4.08
CA ILE A 67 -12.44 -3.40 2.63
C ILE A 67 -13.76 -3.66 1.88
N ASP A 68 -14.45 -4.75 2.22
CA ASP A 68 -15.71 -5.15 1.60
C ASP A 68 -16.85 -4.17 1.90
N ASP A 69 -16.96 -3.70 3.14
CA ASP A 69 -18.04 -2.77 3.53
C ASP A 69 -17.89 -1.40 2.87
N GLN A 70 -16.66 -0.96 2.61
CA GLN A 70 -16.36 0.26 1.86
C GLN A 70 -16.41 0.07 0.33
N ALA A 71 -16.64 -1.15 -0.15
CA ALA A 71 -16.52 -1.52 -1.56
C ALA A 71 -15.19 -1.03 -2.17
N ALA A 72 -14.12 -1.17 -1.42
CA ALA A 72 -12.78 -0.77 -1.85
C ALA A 72 -12.24 -1.80 -2.87
N ARG A 73 -11.79 -1.32 -4.03
CA ARG A 73 -11.25 -2.14 -5.12
C ARG A 73 -9.74 -2.02 -5.24
N GLN A 74 -9.25 -0.83 -4.98
CA GLN A 74 -7.84 -0.46 -5.07
C GLN A 74 -7.31 -0.01 -3.71
N VAL A 75 -6.02 -0.10 -3.51
CA VAL A 75 -5.39 0.32 -2.24
C VAL A 75 -5.64 1.80 -1.92
N THR A 76 -5.79 2.64 -2.93
CA THR A 76 -6.09 4.06 -2.78
C THR A 76 -7.45 4.33 -2.11
N ASP A 77 -8.41 3.42 -2.26
CA ASP A 77 -9.72 3.49 -1.60
C ASP A 77 -9.60 3.40 -0.06
N LEU A 78 -8.53 2.78 0.44
CA LEU A 78 -8.32 2.52 1.87
C LEU A 78 -7.67 3.69 2.62
N TYR A 79 -7.15 4.70 1.92
CA TYR A 79 -6.38 5.77 2.56
C TYR A 79 -7.18 6.57 3.60
N ARG A 80 -8.50 6.65 3.44
CA ARG A 80 -9.39 7.24 4.45
C ARG A 80 -9.38 6.50 5.79
N SER A 81 -9.19 5.19 5.74
CA SER A 81 -9.23 4.31 6.91
C SER A 81 -7.89 4.19 7.63
N ILE A 82 -6.86 4.92 7.16
CA ILE A 82 -5.52 4.87 7.72
C ILE A 82 -5.09 6.29 8.11
N SER A 83 -4.86 6.50 9.42
CA SER A 83 -4.38 7.78 9.93
C SER A 83 -2.94 8.06 9.44
N GLY A 84 -2.64 9.31 9.14
CA GLY A 84 -1.33 9.75 8.68
C GLY A 84 -0.97 9.43 7.23
N ILE A 85 -1.84 8.74 6.47
CA ILE A 85 -1.68 8.50 5.03
C ILE A 85 -2.42 9.57 4.22
N SER A 86 -1.81 10.03 3.11
CA SER A 86 -2.44 10.88 2.09
C SER A 86 -1.88 10.57 0.71
N PHE A 87 -2.60 11.00 -0.35
CA PHE A 87 -2.10 10.87 -1.72
C PHE A 87 -0.86 11.73 -1.94
N PHE A 88 0.17 11.15 -2.54
CA PHE A 88 1.33 11.87 -3.07
C PHE A 88 1.17 12.16 -4.57
N SER A 89 0.73 11.16 -5.31
CA SER A 89 0.41 11.22 -6.73
C SER A 89 -0.79 10.32 -6.98
N TYR A 90 -0.98 9.85 -8.18
CA TYR A 90 -2.07 8.94 -8.54
C TYR A 90 -2.10 7.64 -7.72
N ALA A 91 -0.99 6.90 -7.68
CA ALA A 91 -0.84 5.68 -6.90
C ALA A 91 0.11 5.86 -5.70
N GLY A 92 0.91 6.93 -5.70
CA GLY A 92 1.87 7.20 -4.64
C GLY A 92 1.20 7.69 -3.36
N VAL A 93 1.81 7.34 -2.24
CA VAL A 93 1.32 7.72 -0.91
C VAL A 93 2.37 8.48 -0.11
N THR A 94 1.89 9.33 0.79
CA THR A 94 2.66 9.96 1.86
C THR A 94 2.21 9.36 3.19
N LEU A 95 3.14 8.97 4.03
CA LEU A 95 2.88 8.47 5.38
C LEU A 95 3.66 9.32 6.39
N ARG A 96 2.97 9.89 7.38
CA ARG A 96 3.57 10.82 8.36
C ARG A 96 4.37 11.96 7.72
N GLY A 97 3.92 12.42 6.53
CA GLY A 97 4.55 13.50 5.78
C GLY A 97 5.70 13.10 4.86
N PHE A 98 6.12 11.84 4.84
CA PHE A 98 7.17 11.34 3.95
C PHE A 98 6.57 10.49 2.84
N ARG A 99 7.09 10.66 1.61
CA ARG A 99 6.74 9.80 0.49
C ARG A 99 7.11 8.36 0.83
N GLN A 100 6.21 7.44 0.50
CA GLN A 100 6.33 6.02 0.74
C GLN A 100 6.52 5.29 -0.60
N GLU A 101 7.63 4.57 -0.74
CA GLU A 101 7.95 3.82 -1.96
C GLU A 101 8.14 2.33 -1.69
N ASN A 102 8.45 1.97 -0.45
CA ASN A 102 8.71 0.60 -0.08
C ASN A 102 7.46 -0.07 0.47
N VAL A 103 7.04 -1.14 -0.20
CA VAL A 103 5.92 -1.99 0.23
C VAL A 103 6.38 -3.43 0.42
N LEU A 104 5.61 -4.15 1.24
CA LEU A 104 5.79 -5.59 1.46
C LEU A 104 4.54 -6.33 0.99
N TYR A 105 4.74 -7.55 0.56
CA TYR A 105 3.68 -8.54 0.37
C TYR A 105 4.03 -9.77 1.20
N ASP A 106 3.15 -10.14 2.11
CA ASP A 106 3.37 -11.24 3.06
C ASP A 106 4.70 -11.12 3.83
N GLY A 107 5.08 -9.87 4.18
CA GLY A 107 6.32 -9.56 4.90
C GLY A 107 7.60 -9.55 4.05
N LEU A 108 7.51 -9.84 2.75
CA LEU A 108 8.62 -9.84 1.80
C LEU A 108 8.61 -8.59 0.93
N ARG A 109 9.79 -8.05 0.66
CA ARG A 109 10.00 -6.82 -0.11
C ARG A 109 9.64 -6.99 -1.58
N GLY A 110 9.19 -5.89 -2.20
CA GLY A 110 9.01 -5.73 -3.64
C GLY A 110 7.55 -5.59 -4.07
N ASP A 111 7.32 -4.69 -5.01
CA ASP A 111 6.01 -4.33 -5.54
C ASP A 111 5.84 -4.85 -6.98
N PRO A 112 4.90 -5.79 -7.24
CA PRO A 112 4.61 -6.24 -8.59
C PRO A 112 3.90 -5.17 -9.44
N TYR A 113 3.36 -4.13 -8.81
CA TYR A 113 2.75 -2.96 -9.45
C TYR A 113 3.73 -1.80 -9.63
N ALA A 114 5.04 -2.05 -9.51
CA ALA A 114 6.05 -1.01 -9.71
C ALA A 114 5.86 -0.31 -11.06
N GLY A 115 5.96 1.03 -11.04
CA GLY A 115 5.68 1.86 -12.22
C GLY A 115 4.55 2.84 -11.97
N PHE A 116 3.49 2.77 -12.76
CA PHE A 116 2.34 3.71 -12.69
C PHE A 116 0.97 3.00 -12.61
N SER A 117 0.96 1.73 -12.33
CA SER A 117 -0.26 0.95 -12.05
C SER A 117 -0.69 1.11 -10.59
N VAL A 118 -1.94 0.75 -10.29
CA VAL A 118 -2.51 0.84 -8.94
C VAL A 118 -2.77 -0.57 -8.41
N PRO A 119 -2.23 -0.93 -7.23
CA PRO A 119 -2.48 -2.22 -6.62
C PRO A 119 -3.97 -2.48 -6.37
N GLN A 120 -4.44 -3.65 -6.80
CA GLN A 120 -5.81 -4.12 -6.64
C GLN A 120 -5.95 -4.95 -5.36
N LEU A 121 -7.16 -4.99 -4.78
CA LEU A 121 -7.44 -5.63 -3.50
C LEU A 121 -8.08 -7.02 -3.61
N PHE A 122 -8.28 -7.56 -4.82
CA PHE A 122 -8.98 -8.84 -5.02
C PHE A 122 -8.34 -9.98 -4.22
N ASN A 123 -7.04 -10.15 -4.31
CA ASN A 123 -6.30 -11.22 -3.62
C ASN A 123 -5.69 -10.81 -2.27
N ILE A 124 -6.09 -9.65 -1.73
CA ILE A 124 -5.60 -9.13 -0.44
C ILE A 124 -6.61 -9.45 0.67
N GLU A 125 -6.14 -10.06 1.75
CA GLU A 125 -6.92 -10.36 2.95
C GLU A 125 -6.97 -9.18 3.91
N ARG A 126 -5.84 -8.49 4.10
CA ARG A 126 -5.74 -7.29 4.93
C ARG A 126 -4.54 -6.45 4.53
N VAL A 127 -4.59 -5.18 4.92
CA VAL A 127 -3.46 -4.26 4.77
C VAL A 127 -2.97 -3.87 6.16
N GLU A 128 -1.69 -4.07 6.41
CA GLU A 128 -1.03 -3.74 7.67
C GLU A 128 -0.10 -2.55 7.45
N VAL A 129 -0.15 -1.56 8.33
CA VAL A 129 0.70 -0.37 8.26
C VAL A 129 1.47 -0.22 9.56
N LEU A 130 2.78 -0.41 9.50
CA LEU A 130 3.70 -0.08 10.58
C LEU A 130 4.17 1.36 10.39
N LYS A 131 3.91 2.23 11.35
CA LYS A 131 4.17 3.66 11.24
C LYS A 131 5.50 4.05 11.84
N GLY A 132 6.27 4.89 11.13
CA GLY A 132 7.64 5.25 11.48
C GLY A 132 8.71 4.27 10.96
N PRO A 133 10.01 4.58 11.16
CA PRO A 133 11.10 3.76 10.62
C PRO A 133 11.01 2.30 11.04
N ALA A 134 11.10 1.41 10.06
CA ALA A 134 11.01 -0.04 10.24
C ALA A 134 12.37 -0.75 10.01
N GLY A 135 13.48 0.02 10.05
CA GLY A 135 14.81 -0.45 9.70
C GLY A 135 15.27 -1.68 10.48
N ALA A 136 14.97 -1.76 11.77
CA ALA A 136 15.38 -2.88 12.63
C ALA A 136 14.73 -4.24 12.25
N LEU A 137 13.68 -4.27 11.43
CA LEU A 137 13.04 -5.51 10.94
C LEU A 137 13.21 -5.73 9.45
N TYR A 138 13.09 -4.64 8.68
CA TYR A 138 12.97 -4.70 7.22
C TYR A 138 14.15 -4.07 6.49
N GLY A 139 15.16 -3.55 7.24
CA GLY A 139 16.33 -2.88 6.67
C GLY A 139 16.02 -1.52 6.06
N GLY A 140 16.84 -1.09 5.11
CA GLY A 140 16.69 0.22 4.47
C GLY A 140 15.29 0.45 3.93
N GLY A 141 14.65 1.57 4.29
CA GLY A 141 13.28 1.90 3.91
C GLY A 141 12.83 3.27 4.40
N ASP A 142 11.64 3.67 3.98
CA ASP A 142 11.11 5.01 4.16
C ASP A 142 10.90 5.39 5.64
N ALA A 143 11.12 6.67 5.95
CA ALA A 143 11.02 7.18 7.32
C ALA A 143 9.58 7.20 7.86
N GLY A 144 8.58 7.30 6.97
CA GLY A 144 7.16 7.33 7.34
C GLY A 144 6.62 6.01 7.86
N GLY A 145 7.17 4.89 7.37
CA GLY A 145 6.71 3.55 7.75
C GLY A 145 6.83 2.51 6.65
N VAL A 146 6.09 1.43 6.79
CA VAL A 146 5.98 0.37 5.78
C VAL A 146 4.53 -0.12 5.67
N ILE A 147 4.09 -0.39 4.45
CA ILE A 147 2.79 -0.97 4.13
C ILE A 147 3.01 -2.42 3.74
N ASN A 148 2.30 -3.34 4.38
CA ASN A 148 2.34 -4.77 4.10
C ASN A 148 0.97 -5.25 3.60
N TYR A 149 0.92 -5.79 2.40
CA TYR A 149 -0.25 -6.43 1.83
C TYR A 149 -0.21 -7.93 2.14
N VAL A 150 -1.15 -8.38 2.96
CA VAL A 150 -1.28 -9.81 3.30
C VAL A 150 -2.23 -10.46 2.30
N THR A 151 -1.74 -11.42 1.54
CA THR A 151 -2.53 -12.08 0.51
C THR A 151 -3.43 -13.16 1.10
N ARG A 152 -4.56 -13.45 0.43
CA ARG A 152 -5.49 -14.49 0.81
C ARG A 152 -4.84 -15.87 0.68
N LYS A 153 -5.07 -16.73 1.67
CA LYS A 153 -4.53 -18.10 1.75
C LYS A 153 -5.64 -19.15 1.70
N PRO A 154 -5.30 -20.44 1.41
CA PRO A 154 -6.25 -21.55 1.50
C PRO A 154 -6.86 -21.68 2.90
N LYS A 155 -8.19 -21.88 2.97
CA LYS A 155 -8.93 -22.07 4.23
C LYS A 155 -9.25 -23.54 4.47
N ALA A 156 -9.41 -23.91 5.73
CA ALA A 156 -9.84 -25.27 6.11
C ALA A 156 -11.32 -25.53 5.79
N ARG A 157 -12.14 -24.47 5.81
CA ARG A 157 -13.56 -24.55 5.46
C ARG A 157 -13.76 -24.24 3.98
N ALA A 158 -14.60 -25.06 3.31
CA ALA A 158 -14.99 -24.79 1.92
C ALA A 158 -15.86 -23.54 1.82
N GLU A 159 -15.44 -22.59 0.98
CA GLU A 159 -16.17 -21.39 0.62
C GLU A 159 -16.06 -21.17 -0.89
N ARG A 160 -17.16 -20.85 -1.52
CA ARG A 160 -17.20 -20.53 -2.96
C ARG A 160 -18.05 -19.30 -3.16
N ARG A 161 -17.61 -18.41 -4.03
CA ARG A 161 -18.29 -17.14 -4.29
C ARG A 161 -18.17 -16.76 -5.76
N ILE A 162 -19.29 -16.32 -6.31
CA ILE A 162 -19.32 -15.60 -7.59
C ILE A 162 -19.84 -14.21 -7.29
N GLU A 163 -19.20 -13.19 -7.87
CA GLU A 163 -19.62 -11.80 -7.69
C GLU A 163 -19.64 -11.08 -9.03
N LEU A 164 -20.68 -10.28 -9.24
CA LEU A 164 -20.83 -9.39 -10.39
C LEU A 164 -21.04 -7.97 -9.88
N GLN A 165 -20.43 -7.01 -10.56
CA GLN A 165 -20.57 -5.60 -10.26
C GLN A 165 -20.88 -4.82 -11.53
N ALA A 166 -21.65 -3.75 -11.38
CA ALA A 166 -21.93 -2.80 -12.45
C ALA A 166 -22.02 -1.39 -11.86
N GLY A 167 -21.74 -0.38 -12.66
CA GLY A 167 -21.80 1.01 -12.20
C GLY A 167 -21.86 2.02 -13.33
N ASP A 168 -21.78 3.28 -12.94
CA ASP A 168 -21.63 4.37 -13.89
C ASP A 168 -20.27 4.29 -14.61
N LYS A 169 -20.07 5.09 -15.66
CA LYS A 169 -18.87 5.06 -16.49
C LYS A 169 -18.60 3.68 -17.11
N ASP A 170 -19.66 2.98 -17.50
CA ASP A 170 -19.61 1.63 -18.08
C ASP A 170 -18.81 0.63 -17.22
N PHE A 171 -18.74 0.89 -15.91
CA PHE A 171 -18.04 -0.01 -14.99
C PHE A 171 -18.72 -1.36 -14.95
N ARG A 172 -17.93 -2.41 -15.18
CA ARG A 172 -18.34 -3.81 -15.09
C ARG A 172 -17.20 -4.58 -14.45
N ALA A 173 -17.53 -5.43 -13.49
CA ALA A 173 -16.57 -6.35 -12.91
C ALA A 173 -17.21 -7.69 -12.57
N GLY A 174 -16.39 -8.73 -12.56
CA GLY A 174 -16.80 -10.05 -12.14
C GLY A 174 -15.69 -10.80 -11.47
N SER A 175 -16.03 -11.63 -10.50
CA SER A 175 -15.09 -12.57 -9.89
C SER A 175 -15.72 -13.92 -9.62
N ILE A 176 -14.89 -14.94 -9.65
CA ILE A 176 -15.18 -16.27 -9.15
C ILE A 176 -14.03 -16.70 -8.25
N GLU A 177 -14.34 -17.19 -7.07
CA GLU A 177 -13.33 -17.67 -6.15
C GLU A 177 -13.82 -18.90 -5.36
N GLY A 178 -12.89 -19.76 -4.99
CA GLY A 178 -13.16 -20.94 -4.18
C GLY A 178 -11.95 -21.27 -3.31
N THR A 179 -12.21 -21.79 -2.13
CA THR A 179 -11.22 -22.31 -1.18
C THR A 179 -11.78 -23.48 -0.42
N GLY A 180 -10.92 -24.32 0.12
CA GLY A 180 -11.31 -25.44 0.97
C GLY A 180 -10.35 -26.62 0.90
N PRO A 181 -10.68 -27.73 1.59
CA PRO A 181 -9.90 -28.95 1.55
C PRO A 181 -10.03 -29.66 0.19
N LEU A 182 -8.93 -30.24 -0.28
CA LEU A 182 -8.88 -31.11 -1.46
C LEU A 182 -8.95 -32.60 -1.11
N ASN A 183 -8.69 -32.96 0.16
CA ASN A 183 -8.75 -34.34 0.65
C ASN A 183 -9.59 -34.44 1.92
N ALA A 184 -9.97 -35.64 2.29
CA ALA A 184 -10.84 -35.90 3.43
C ALA A 184 -10.22 -35.51 4.78
N SER A 185 -8.90 -35.58 4.91
CA SER A 185 -8.18 -35.17 6.12
C SER A 185 -8.05 -33.65 6.30
N GLY A 186 -8.30 -32.84 5.25
CA GLY A 186 -8.07 -31.41 5.25
C GLY A 186 -6.59 -31.00 5.20
N SER A 187 -5.66 -31.96 5.07
CA SER A 187 -4.22 -31.71 5.05
C SER A 187 -3.73 -31.08 3.75
N ILE A 188 -4.53 -31.12 2.68
CA ILE A 188 -4.27 -30.37 1.44
C ILE A 188 -5.45 -29.46 1.22
N ARG A 189 -5.17 -28.16 1.13
CA ARG A 189 -6.17 -27.11 0.93
C ARG A 189 -5.82 -26.28 -0.28
N TYR A 190 -6.83 -25.74 -0.94
CA TYR A 190 -6.65 -24.87 -2.10
C TYR A 190 -7.35 -23.53 -1.92
N ARG A 191 -6.90 -22.55 -2.64
CA ARG A 191 -7.62 -21.36 -3.02
C ARG A 191 -7.35 -21.07 -4.49
N ALA A 192 -8.39 -20.71 -5.23
CA ALA A 192 -8.29 -20.22 -6.60
C ALA A 192 -9.30 -19.10 -6.79
N GLY A 193 -8.93 -18.09 -7.55
CA GLY A 193 -9.79 -16.96 -7.87
C GLY A 193 -9.39 -16.30 -9.17
N LEU A 194 -10.39 -15.79 -9.88
CA LEU A 194 -10.26 -14.96 -11.07
C LEU A 194 -11.11 -13.70 -10.89
N TYR A 195 -10.54 -12.56 -11.19
CA TYR A 195 -11.20 -11.26 -11.21
C TYR A 195 -10.93 -10.57 -12.52
N ALA A 196 -11.94 -9.90 -13.06
CA ALA A 196 -11.79 -9.03 -14.21
C ALA A 196 -12.68 -7.80 -14.04
N ASP A 197 -12.18 -6.64 -14.44
CA ASP A 197 -12.94 -5.40 -14.51
C ASP A 197 -12.63 -4.61 -15.78
N SER A 198 -13.58 -3.71 -16.12
CA SER A 198 -13.44 -2.73 -17.18
C SER A 198 -14.26 -1.50 -16.83
N GLU A 199 -13.70 -0.30 -17.07
CA GLU A 199 -14.43 0.96 -16.89
C GLU A 199 -13.94 2.06 -17.85
N GLN A 200 -14.82 2.98 -18.20
CA GLN A 200 -14.42 4.26 -18.75
C GLN A 200 -13.93 5.15 -17.62
N GLY A 201 -12.74 5.69 -17.78
CA GLY A 201 -12.15 6.56 -16.77
C GLY A 201 -12.97 7.81 -16.50
N VAL A 202 -12.68 8.44 -15.36
CA VAL A 202 -13.26 9.73 -14.99
C VAL A 202 -12.85 10.84 -15.93
N ARG A 203 -11.62 10.77 -16.46
CA ARG A 203 -11.05 11.74 -17.41
C ARG A 203 -11.31 11.26 -18.82
N TRP A 204 -11.35 12.21 -19.76
CA TRP A 204 -11.47 11.88 -21.18
C TRP A 204 -10.31 10.99 -21.62
N ASN A 205 -10.56 10.00 -22.45
CA ASN A 205 -9.59 9.02 -22.97
C ASN A 205 -8.86 8.20 -21.88
N ALA A 206 -9.48 7.93 -20.75
CA ALA A 206 -8.84 7.27 -19.61
C ALA A 206 -9.57 5.97 -19.23
N ASP A 207 -9.62 5.02 -20.15
CA ASP A 207 -10.22 3.70 -19.91
C ASP A 207 -9.29 2.83 -19.07
N SER A 208 -9.85 1.84 -18.40
CA SER A 208 -9.04 0.85 -17.67
C SER A 208 -9.66 -0.54 -17.72
N GLU A 209 -8.80 -1.54 -17.81
CA GLU A 209 -9.14 -2.94 -17.70
C GLU A 209 -8.13 -3.66 -16.82
N SER A 210 -8.61 -4.56 -15.97
CA SER A 210 -7.73 -5.39 -15.13
C SER A 210 -8.20 -6.84 -15.14
N VAL A 211 -7.23 -7.76 -15.14
CA VAL A 211 -7.47 -9.20 -14.93
C VAL A 211 -6.47 -9.70 -13.90
N ILE A 212 -6.97 -10.40 -12.88
CA ILE A 212 -6.14 -11.00 -11.83
C ILE A 212 -6.54 -12.46 -11.65
N GLY A 213 -5.60 -13.36 -11.90
CA GLY A 213 -5.69 -14.76 -11.53
C GLY A 213 -4.83 -15.04 -10.31
N ASP A 214 -5.38 -15.71 -9.29
CA ASP A 214 -4.64 -16.06 -8.08
C ASP A 214 -4.97 -17.50 -7.67
N ALA A 215 -3.94 -18.33 -7.48
CA ALA A 215 -4.09 -19.72 -7.08
C ALA A 215 -3.07 -20.10 -6.02
N SER A 216 -3.48 -20.84 -4.99
CA SER A 216 -2.61 -21.32 -3.93
C SER A 216 -3.00 -22.68 -3.40
N LEU A 217 -2.00 -23.41 -2.91
CA LEU A 217 -2.12 -24.69 -2.24
C LEU A 217 -1.45 -24.59 -0.87
N ALA A 218 -2.06 -25.17 0.13
CA ALA A 218 -1.48 -25.37 1.46
C ALA A 218 -1.42 -26.85 1.77
N PHE A 219 -0.28 -27.29 2.28
CA PHE A 219 0.02 -28.68 2.65
C PHE A 219 0.41 -28.72 4.13
N ASP A 220 -0.26 -29.53 4.92
CA ASP A 220 0.21 -29.87 6.25
C ASP A 220 1.40 -30.83 6.12
N VAL A 221 2.53 -30.48 6.72
CA VAL A 221 3.79 -31.22 6.64
C VAL A 221 4.21 -31.66 8.04
N GLY A 222 4.19 -32.94 8.28
CA GLY A 222 4.40 -33.48 9.63
C GLY A 222 3.24 -33.11 10.56
N GLN A 223 3.54 -32.87 11.85
CA GLN A 223 2.53 -32.57 12.89
C GLN A 223 2.33 -31.05 13.07
N THR A 224 3.33 -30.24 12.78
CA THR A 224 3.36 -28.80 13.10
C THR A 224 3.65 -27.91 11.91
N GLY A 225 3.91 -28.49 10.74
CA GLY A 225 4.34 -27.76 9.56
C GLY A 225 3.19 -27.43 8.60
N GLU A 226 3.25 -26.27 7.96
CA GLU A 226 2.40 -25.88 6.85
C GLU A 226 3.26 -25.28 5.72
N LEU A 227 3.15 -25.85 4.52
CA LEU A 227 3.74 -25.29 3.29
C LEU A 227 2.65 -24.66 2.44
N VAL A 228 2.79 -23.38 2.14
CA VAL A 228 1.92 -22.66 1.22
C VAL A 228 2.69 -22.32 -0.06
N LEU A 229 2.11 -22.66 -1.21
CA LEU A 229 2.57 -22.27 -2.54
C LEU A 229 1.50 -21.40 -3.18
N GLN A 230 1.85 -20.24 -3.71
CA GLN A 230 0.91 -19.31 -4.34
C GLN A 230 1.48 -18.77 -5.64
N PHE A 231 0.62 -18.62 -6.64
CA PHE A 231 0.91 -17.97 -7.90
C PHE A 231 -0.16 -16.95 -8.23
N THR A 232 0.26 -15.74 -8.63
CA THR A 232 -0.64 -14.65 -9.06
C THR A 232 -0.19 -14.15 -10.42
N ASP A 233 -1.15 -13.97 -11.34
CA ASP A 233 -0.98 -13.33 -12.66
C ASP A 233 -1.83 -12.07 -12.70
N ILE A 234 -1.24 -10.94 -13.10
CA ILE A 234 -1.87 -9.62 -13.09
C ILE A 234 -1.67 -8.98 -14.45
N THR A 235 -2.76 -8.51 -15.04
CA THR A 235 -2.74 -7.66 -16.23
C THR A 235 -3.54 -6.40 -15.95
N GLN A 236 -2.99 -5.23 -16.27
CA GLN A 236 -3.70 -3.94 -16.27
C GLN A 236 -3.42 -3.21 -17.57
N ASN A 237 -4.49 -2.79 -18.26
CA ASN A 237 -4.43 -1.95 -19.43
C ASN A 237 -5.12 -0.62 -19.08
N LEU A 238 -4.38 0.47 -19.18
CA LEU A 238 -4.85 1.82 -18.82
C LEU A 238 -4.76 2.69 -20.08
N GLY A 239 -5.87 2.78 -20.81
CA GLY A 239 -5.96 3.61 -22.03
C GLY A 239 -5.88 5.08 -21.67
N GLY A 240 -5.08 5.88 -22.39
CA GLY A 240 -4.97 7.32 -22.21
C GLY A 240 -4.71 7.79 -20.76
N ASN A 241 -4.20 6.92 -19.94
CA ASN A 241 -4.21 7.07 -18.47
C ASN A 241 -2.82 7.26 -17.86
N ARG A 242 -1.89 7.82 -18.63
CA ARG A 242 -0.66 8.28 -18.03
C ARG A 242 -0.94 9.48 -17.12
N LEU A 243 -0.69 9.27 -15.87
CA LEU A 243 -1.27 10.03 -14.80
C LEU A 243 -0.47 11.28 -14.50
N ARG A 244 -0.94 12.33 -15.11
CA ARG A 244 -0.67 13.73 -14.77
C ARG A 244 -1.99 14.41 -14.42
N GLY A 245 -1.90 15.50 -13.68
CA GLY A 245 -3.08 16.21 -13.22
C GLY A 245 -3.76 17.08 -14.29
N VAL A 246 -4.59 17.97 -13.81
CA VAL A 246 -5.19 19.09 -14.54
C VAL A 246 -4.49 20.35 -14.07
N PRO A 247 -4.09 21.27 -14.96
CA PRO A 247 -3.47 22.53 -14.58
C PRO A 247 -4.30 23.33 -13.58
N VAL A 248 -3.63 24.00 -12.66
CA VAL A 248 -4.22 24.85 -11.62
C VAL A 248 -3.58 26.21 -11.61
N ASN A 249 -4.28 27.20 -11.07
CA ASN A 249 -3.69 28.49 -10.68
C ASN A 249 -2.96 28.38 -9.32
N ASP A 250 -2.25 29.44 -8.92
CA ASP A 250 -1.51 29.47 -7.65
C ASP A 250 -2.39 29.22 -6.42
N ALA A 251 -3.67 29.58 -6.49
CA ALA A 251 -4.64 29.32 -5.45
C ALA A 251 -5.15 27.86 -5.45
N GLY A 252 -4.66 26.98 -6.32
CA GLY A 252 -5.02 25.57 -6.40
C GLY A 252 -6.41 25.29 -6.98
N SER A 253 -6.96 26.20 -7.78
CA SER A 253 -8.19 25.97 -8.55
C SER A 253 -7.85 25.40 -9.91
N PHE A 254 -8.56 24.36 -10.36
CA PHE A 254 -8.44 23.85 -11.73
C PHE A 254 -8.76 24.96 -12.73
N LEU A 255 -7.92 25.08 -13.75
CA LEU A 255 -8.10 26.05 -14.83
C LEU A 255 -9.17 25.60 -15.82
N THR A 256 -9.48 24.31 -15.88
CA THR A 256 -10.48 23.72 -16.78
C THR A 256 -11.25 22.60 -16.10
N ASP A 257 -12.12 21.88 -16.84
CA ASP A 257 -12.90 20.76 -16.36
C ASP A 257 -11.98 19.66 -15.76
N ARG A 258 -12.34 19.09 -14.61
CA ARG A 258 -11.60 17.98 -13.97
C ARG A 258 -11.44 16.75 -14.87
N ARG A 259 -12.27 16.61 -15.92
CA ARG A 259 -12.18 15.53 -16.91
C ARG A 259 -11.13 15.76 -17.99
N TRP A 260 -10.59 16.97 -18.09
CA TRP A 260 -9.56 17.28 -19.09
C TRP A 260 -8.36 16.35 -18.96
N ASN A 261 -7.87 15.86 -20.09
CA ASN A 261 -6.73 14.96 -20.18
C ASN A 261 -5.74 15.48 -21.21
N HIS A 262 -4.47 15.38 -20.91
CA HIS A 262 -3.40 15.69 -21.86
C HIS A 262 -3.12 14.53 -22.84
N ASN A 263 -3.62 13.34 -22.55
CA ASN A 263 -3.45 12.14 -23.36
C ASN A 263 -4.46 12.08 -24.50
N GLU A 264 -4.05 11.46 -25.60
CA GLU A 264 -4.91 11.07 -26.71
C GLU A 264 -5.57 9.71 -26.44
N ALA A 265 -6.61 9.39 -27.21
CA ALA A 265 -7.27 8.08 -27.12
C ALA A 265 -6.34 6.91 -27.54
N SER A 266 -5.27 7.20 -28.28
CA SER A 266 -4.26 6.22 -28.69
C SER A 266 -3.22 5.94 -27.61
N ASP A 267 -3.16 6.77 -26.57
CA ASP A 267 -2.16 6.65 -25.49
C ASP A 267 -2.54 5.48 -24.57
N PHE A 268 -1.56 4.75 -24.09
CA PHE A 268 -1.79 3.59 -23.25
C PHE A 268 -0.67 3.36 -22.23
N LEU A 269 -1.00 2.59 -21.21
CA LEU A 269 -0.10 1.96 -20.27
C LEU A 269 -0.57 0.51 -20.08
N ASP A 270 0.23 -0.43 -20.55
CA ASP A 270 -0.01 -1.86 -20.37
C ASP A 270 0.97 -2.41 -19.35
N MET A 271 0.47 -3.11 -18.34
CA MET A 271 1.26 -3.74 -17.31
C MET A 271 0.89 -5.22 -17.19
N ARG A 272 1.91 -6.06 -17.10
CA ARG A 272 1.78 -7.49 -16.79
C ARG A 272 2.73 -7.87 -15.68
N ALA A 273 2.23 -8.54 -14.65
CA ALA A 273 3.07 -9.03 -13.57
C ALA A 273 2.72 -10.47 -13.21
N LYS A 274 3.75 -11.24 -12.85
CA LYS A 274 3.63 -12.61 -12.34
C LYS A 274 4.33 -12.68 -11.00
N VAL A 275 3.70 -13.33 -10.04
CA VAL A 275 4.23 -13.48 -8.68
C VAL A 275 4.16 -14.95 -8.28
N ALA A 276 5.24 -15.49 -7.77
CA ALA A 276 5.28 -16.81 -7.13
C ALA A 276 5.76 -16.66 -5.69
N LEU A 277 5.07 -17.29 -4.74
CA LEU A 277 5.38 -17.30 -3.32
C LEU A 277 5.44 -18.75 -2.81
N ALA A 278 6.45 -19.07 -2.03
CA ALA A 278 6.53 -20.26 -1.21
C ALA A 278 6.77 -19.85 0.24
N GLN A 279 5.96 -20.36 1.16
CA GLN A 279 6.10 -20.11 2.59
C GLN A 279 5.97 -21.42 3.36
N TYR A 280 6.93 -21.72 4.22
CA TYR A 280 6.94 -22.89 5.07
C TYR A 280 7.07 -22.49 6.53
N ARG A 281 6.06 -22.77 7.33
CA ARG A 281 6.02 -22.55 8.76
C ARG A 281 6.00 -23.89 9.48
N PHE A 282 6.80 -24.03 10.54
CA PHE A 282 6.81 -25.22 11.34
C PHE A 282 7.35 -24.94 12.74
N ALA A 283 6.93 -25.77 13.72
CA ALA A 283 7.44 -25.73 15.08
C ALA A 283 8.26 -27.01 15.34
N PRO A 284 9.60 -26.98 15.22
CA PRO A 284 10.43 -28.16 15.51
C PRO A 284 10.43 -28.54 16.98
N ARG A 285 10.03 -27.63 17.87
CA ARG A 285 9.84 -27.79 19.32
C ARG A 285 8.71 -26.88 19.77
N ASP A 286 8.08 -27.17 20.90
CA ASP A 286 6.97 -26.38 21.46
C ASP A 286 7.34 -24.91 21.73
N ASN A 287 8.62 -24.63 21.94
CA ASN A 287 9.13 -23.30 22.23
C ASN A 287 9.91 -22.66 21.07
N LEU A 288 9.87 -23.25 19.88
CA LEU A 288 10.60 -22.75 18.71
C LEU A 288 9.74 -22.81 17.47
N ASP A 289 9.39 -21.67 16.93
CA ASP A 289 8.71 -21.51 15.65
C ASP A 289 9.70 -21.08 14.56
N VAL A 290 9.55 -21.62 13.36
CA VAL A 290 10.35 -21.28 12.20
C VAL A 290 9.43 -20.90 11.03
N ASP A 291 9.74 -19.76 10.38
CA ASP A 291 9.08 -19.29 9.16
C ASP A 291 10.14 -19.09 8.08
N LEU A 292 9.98 -19.78 6.96
CA LEU A 292 10.82 -19.62 5.76
C LEU A 292 9.94 -19.17 4.62
N ALA A 293 10.31 -18.10 3.95
CA ALA A 293 9.54 -17.57 2.84
C ALA A 293 10.45 -17.17 1.67
N ALA A 294 9.98 -17.42 0.45
CA ALA A 294 10.62 -16.98 -0.78
C ALA A 294 9.57 -16.48 -1.76
N ARG A 295 9.86 -15.35 -2.39
CA ARG A 295 8.98 -14.70 -3.36
C ARG A 295 9.77 -14.26 -4.58
N TRP A 296 9.24 -14.57 -5.75
CA TRP A 296 9.72 -14.07 -7.02
C TRP A 296 8.61 -13.29 -7.70
N PHE A 297 8.95 -12.21 -8.40
CA PHE A 297 8.03 -11.57 -9.32
C PHE A 297 8.76 -11.04 -10.56
N SER A 298 8.01 -10.94 -11.66
CA SER A 298 8.36 -10.16 -12.83
C SER A 298 7.25 -9.16 -13.12
N ASN A 299 7.63 -7.96 -13.54
CA ASN A 299 6.73 -6.91 -13.97
C ASN A 299 7.26 -6.34 -15.29
N ASN A 300 6.40 -6.30 -16.31
CA ASN A 300 6.65 -5.62 -17.57
C ASN A 300 5.62 -4.52 -17.73
N GLU A 301 6.07 -3.30 -18.01
CA GLU A 301 5.21 -2.14 -18.24
C GLU A 301 5.63 -1.46 -19.53
N HIS A 302 4.70 -1.31 -20.48
CA HIS A 302 4.87 -0.55 -21.70
C HIS A 302 3.92 0.64 -21.71
N GLN A 303 4.47 1.83 -21.94
CA GLN A 303 3.70 3.07 -22.00
C GLN A 303 4.01 3.82 -23.29
N MET A 304 2.96 4.33 -23.93
CA MET A 304 3.03 5.28 -25.02
C MET A 304 2.07 6.41 -24.71
N TYR A 305 2.58 7.64 -24.54
CA TYR A 305 1.75 8.73 -24.05
C TYR A 305 2.30 10.10 -24.36
N HIS A 306 1.39 11.09 -24.43
CA HIS A 306 1.71 12.50 -24.51
C HIS A 306 1.94 13.08 -23.12
N GLU A 307 3.16 13.54 -22.82
CA GLU A 307 3.52 14.15 -21.53
C GLU A 307 3.33 15.67 -21.59
N PRO A 308 2.67 16.32 -20.62
CA PRO A 308 2.55 17.77 -20.57
C PRO A 308 3.91 18.43 -20.29
N MET A 309 4.20 19.51 -21.01
CA MET A 309 5.47 20.24 -20.89
C MET A 309 5.32 21.63 -20.28
N GLY A 310 4.15 22.26 -20.44
CA GLY A 310 3.83 23.57 -19.90
C GLY A 310 2.74 24.26 -20.71
N LEU A 311 2.09 25.22 -20.08
CA LEU A 311 1.08 26.06 -20.73
C LEU A 311 1.75 27.28 -21.41
N ILE A 312 1.24 27.65 -22.56
CA ILE A 312 1.62 28.87 -23.27
C ILE A 312 0.37 29.65 -23.72
N ASP A 313 0.47 30.95 -23.73
CA ASP A 313 -0.48 31.87 -24.31
C ASP A 313 -0.14 32.01 -25.80
N ARG A 314 -0.93 31.38 -26.68
CA ARG A 314 -0.67 31.33 -28.12
C ARG A 314 -1.12 32.60 -28.88
N ASP A 315 -2.25 33.13 -28.47
CA ASP A 315 -2.85 34.31 -29.11
C ASP A 315 -2.45 35.63 -28.45
N ARG A 316 -1.75 35.55 -27.30
CA ARG A 316 -1.20 36.66 -26.52
C ARG A 316 -2.28 37.55 -25.92
N ASP A 317 -3.39 36.96 -25.53
CA ASP A 317 -4.47 37.64 -24.83
C ASP A 317 -4.26 37.72 -23.30
N GLY A 318 -3.19 37.13 -22.78
CA GLY A 318 -2.83 37.07 -21.36
C GLY A 318 -3.33 35.84 -20.66
N VAL A 319 -3.98 34.89 -21.36
CA VAL A 319 -4.47 33.62 -20.83
C VAL A 319 -3.68 32.47 -21.47
N ALA A 320 -3.00 31.67 -20.66
CA ALA A 320 -2.29 30.51 -21.18
C ALA A 320 -3.29 29.35 -21.38
N GLU A 321 -3.65 29.10 -22.63
CA GLU A 321 -4.68 28.13 -23.01
C GLU A 321 -4.12 26.87 -23.68
N TRP A 322 -2.86 26.90 -24.13
CA TRP A 322 -2.28 25.80 -24.91
C TRP A 322 -1.26 24.99 -24.14
N MET A 323 -1.58 23.74 -23.89
CA MET A 323 -0.64 22.77 -23.29
C MET A 323 0.31 22.21 -24.34
N THR A 324 1.58 22.54 -24.22
CA THR A 324 2.64 21.90 -25.01
C THR A 324 2.89 20.48 -24.51
N ARG A 325 3.22 19.57 -25.41
CA ARG A 325 3.41 18.15 -25.09
C ARG A 325 4.69 17.58 -25.71
N GLN A 326 5.20 16.51 -25.15
CA GLN A 326 6.17 15.60 -25.77
C GLN A 326 5.56 14.21 -25.84
N LEU A 327 5.93 13.41 -26.84
CA LEU A 327 5.58 11.99 -26.87
C LEU A 327 6.65 11.17 -26.16
N ARG A 328 6.23 10.21 -25.36
CA ARG A 328 7.11 9.26 -24.71
C ARG A 328 6.68 7.83 -25.01
N ASN A 329 7.66 7.01 -25.42
CA ASN A 329 7.57 5.56 -25.51
C ASN A 329 8.50 4.99 -24.44
N GLN A 330 7.96 4.27 -23.46
CA GLN A 330 8.71 3.78 -22.29
C GLN A 330 8.41 2.31 -22.03
N ILE A 331 9.46 1.53 -21.82
CA ILE A 331 9.36 0.13 -21.44
C ILE A 331 10.12 -0.04 -20.12
N ARG A 332 9.51 -0.75 -19.17
CA ARG A 332 10.12 -1.17 -17.91
C ARG A 332 9.99 -2.66 -17.76
N ASP A 333 11.10 -3.29 -17.43
CA ASP A 333 11.18 -4.70 -17.11
C ASP A 333 11.83 -4.84 -15.72
N ASN A 334 11.05 -5.30 -14.75
CA ASN A 334 11.51 -5.54 -13.40
C ASN A 334 11.44 -7.04 -13.11
N THR A 335 12.50 -7.60 -12.55
CA THR A 335 12.49 -8.96 -12.02
C THR A 335 13.10 -8.94 -10.63
N ALA A 336 12.39 -9.48 -9.65
CA ALA A 336 12.88 -9.50 -8.28
C ALA A 336 12.75 -10.87 -7.63
N PHE A 337 13.63 -11.09 -6.68
CA PHE A 337 13.62 -12.23 -5.77
C PHE A 337 13.82 -11.73 -4.34
N ALA A 338 12.98 -12.19 -3.43
CA ALA A 338 13.08 -11.97 -2.00
C ALA A 338 12.99 -13.29 -1.25
N ALA A 339 13.81 -13.49 -0.23
CA ALA A 339 13.68 -14.61 0.67
C ALA A 339 13.98 -14.18 2.11
N SER A 340 13.33 -14.81 3.06
CA SER A 340 13.57 -14.61 4.49
C SER A 340 13.46 -15.91 5.28
N GLY A 341 14.24 -16.00 6.34
CA GLY A 341 14.15 -17.03 7.36
C GLY A 341 14.06 -16.39 8.73
N ASN A 342 13.09 -16.81 9.53
CA ASN A 342 12.84 -16.35 10.88
C ASN A 342 12.77 -17.53 11.82
N ALA A 343 13.32 -17.40 13.03
CA ALA A 343 13.15 -18.34 14.12
C ALA A 343 12.78 -17.58 15.39
N VAL A 344 11.67 -17.92 16.00
CA VAL A 344 11.19 -17.34 17.26
C VAL A 344 11.37 -18.36 18.37
N TRP A 345 12.23 -18.06 19.30
CA TRP A 345 12.54 -18.92 20.44
C TRP A 345 11.99 -18.34 21.74
N ARG A 346 11.11 -19.10 22.39
CA ARG A 346 10.53 -18.74 23.69
C ARG A 346 11.33 -19.40 24.82
N ILE A 347 11.93 -18.58 25.69
CA ILE A 347 12.73 -19.02 26.82
C ILE A 347 12.40 -18.19 28.06
N ASN A 348 12.71 -18.75 29.25
CA ASN A 348 12.55 -18.07 30.52
C ASN A 348 13.89 -17.94 31.22
N THR A 349 14.19 -16.72 31.71
CA THR A 349 15.36 -16.45 32.54
C THR A 349 14.88 -16.01 33.93
N GLY A 350 14.70 -16.95 34.82
CA GLY A 350 14.06 -16.70 36.11
C GLY A 350 12.59 -16.34 35.95
N ARG A 351 12.23 -15.08 36.24
CA ARG A 351 10.86 -14.57 36.11
C ARG A 351 10.61 -13.77 34.82
N ILE A 352 11.62 -13.68 33.97
CA ILE A 352 11.55 -12.94 32.71
C ILE A 352 11.24 -13.94 31.59
N GLU A 353 10.16 -13.71 30.87
CA GLU A 353 9.84 -14.42 29.65
C GLU A 353 10.47 -13.69 28.48
N HIS A 354 11.18 -14.41 27.60
CA HIS A 354 11.81 -13.90 26.40
C HIS A 354 11.16 -14.52 25.17
N LYS A 355 10.87 -13.71 24.18
CA LYS A 355 10.51 -14.13 22.83
C LYS A 355 11.60 -13.60 21.90
N VAL A 356 12.60 -14.43 21.64
CA VAL A 356 13.78 -14.04 20.86
C VAL A 356 13.57 -14.39 19.40
N LEU A 357 13.55 -13.39 18.53
CA LEU A 357 13.49 -13.52 17.09
C LEU A 357 14.91 -13.42 16.51
N PHE A 358 15.31 -14.45 15.76
CA PHE A 358 16.48 -14.43 14.87
C PHE A 358 15.99 -14.43 13.44
N GLY A 359 16.55 -13.59 12.60
CA GLY A 359 16.15 -13.58 11.22
C GLY A 359 17.26 -13.13 10.28
N ALA A 360 17.11 -13.56 9.03
CA ALA A 360 17.90 -13.07 7.91
C ALA A 360 17.04 -12.97 6.67
N ASP A 361 17.36 -12.03 5.79
CA ASP A 361 16.70 -11.87 4.52
C ASP A 361 17.64 -11.43 3.41
N VAL A 362 17.20 -11.71 2.19
CA VAL A 362 17.84 -11.27 0.96
C VAL A 362 16.80 -10.72 0.00
N TYR A 363 17.18 -9.71 -0.76
CA TYR A 363 16.37 -9.13 -1.83
C TYR A 363 17.27 -8.74 -2.99
N GLN A 364 16.87 -9.12 -4.21
CA GLN A 364 17.49 -8.65 -5.43
C GLN A 364 16.41 -8.11 -6.36
N LEU A 365 16.67 -6.97 -6.97
CA LEU A 365 15.84 -6.37 -8.02
C LEU A 365 16.74 -6.08 -9.22
N ASP A 366 16.37 -6.61 -10.37
CA ASP A 366 16.86 -6.21 -11.68
C ASP A 366 15.80 -5.31 -12.32
N ALA A 367 16.17 -4.08 -12.63
CA ALA A 367 15.27 -3.07 -13.18
C ALA A 367 15.88 -2.51 -14.47
N ASP A 368 15.20 -2.76 -15.56
CA ASP A 368 15.56 -2.29 -16.89
C ASP A 368 14.53 -1.25 -17.35
N PHE A 369 15.02 -0.15 -17.86
CA PHE A 369 14.19 0.93 -18.37
C PHE A 369 14.75 1.40 -19.71
N THR A 370 13.89 1.46 -20.73
CA THR A 370 14.21 2.04 -22.02
C THR A 370 13.17 3.06 -22.41
N ALA A 371 13.59 4.15 -23.04
CA ALA A 371 12.69 5.21 -23.49
C ALA A 371 13.15 5.88 -24.78
N GLN A 372 12.16 6.27 -25.57
CA GLN A 372 12.28 7.24 -26.65
C GLN A 372 11.45 8.45 -26.29
N THR A 373 11.90 9.64 -26.66
CA THR A 373 11.19 10.90 -26.43
C THR A 373 11.21 11.73 -27.70
N ALA A 374 10.04 12.13 -28.18
CA ALA A 374 9.89 13.11 -29.24
C ALA A 374 9.49 14.46 -28.63
N ASN A 375 10.20 15.51 -28.97
CA ASN A 375 9.91 16.89 -28.57
C ASN A 375 10.25 17.85 -29.74
N SER A 376 10.11 19.16 -29.52
CA SER A 376 10.37 20.14 -30.55
C SER A 376 11.80 20.11 -31.13
N ALA A 377 12.80 19.70 -30.35
CA ALA A 377 14.18 19.54 -30.79
C ALA A 377 14.40 18.36 -31.73
N ASP A 378 13.51 17.37 -31.71
CA ASP A 378 13.61 16.16 -32.55
C ASP A 378 12.99 16.34 -33.95
N LEU A 379 12.41 17.51 -34.24
CA LEU A 379 11.97 17.89 -35.59
C LEU A 379 13.11 17.77 -36.61
N ALA A 380 14.32 18.19 -36.22
CA ALA A 380 15.51 18.09 -37.08
C ALA A 380 15.91 16.65 -37.40
N ARG A 381 15.42 15.67 -36.60
CA ARG A 381 15.64 14.22 -36.79
C ARG A 381 14.53 13.55 -37.60
N GLY A 382 13.54 14.31 -38.09
CA GLY A 382 12.43 13.80 -38.87
C GLY A 382 11.38 13.03 -38.03
N ALA A 383 11.37 13.21 -36.69
CA ALA A 383 10.39 12.56 -35.81
C ALA A 383 8.97 13.16 -35.92
N GLY A 384 8.85 14.36 -36.57
CA GLY A 384 7.59 15.09 -36.65
C GLY A 384 7.29 15.95 -35.42
N PRO A 385 6.43 17.01 -35.56
CA PRO A 385 6.07 17.89 -34.47
C PRO A 385 5.08 17.23 -33.52
N VAL A 386 5.36 17.26 -32.21
CA VAL A 386 4.39 16.83 -31.19
C VAL A 386 3.37 17.94 -30.99
N ARG A 387 2.11 17.65 -31.27
CA ARG A 387 1.01 18.61 -31.12
C ARG A 387 0.70 18.86 -29.65
N GLY A 388 0.53 20.14 -29.31
CA GLY A 388 -0.09 20.53 -28.06
C GLY A 388 -1.61 20.30 -28.08
N ILE A 389 -2.27 20.62 -26.98
CA ILE A 389 -3.73 20.50 -26.84
C ILE A 389 -4.28 21.73 -26.11
N ASP A 390 -5.43 22.21 -26.56
CA ASP A 390 -6.12 23.32 -25.93
C ASP A 390 -6.69 22.93 -24.57
N LEU A 391 -6.57 23.82 -23.59
CA LEU A 391 -7.02 23.59 -22.23
C LEU A 391 -8.54 23.71 -22.12
N PHE A 392 -9.14 24.64 -22.88
CA PHE A 392 -10.56 24.96 -22.79
C PHE A 392 -11.40 24.25 -23.85
N ASN A 393 -10.81 24.06 -25.06
CA ASN A 393 -11.47 23.42 -26.21
C ASN A 393 -10.60 22.26 -26.75
N PRO A 394 -10.36 21.19 -25.98
CA PRO A 394 -9.47 20.12 -26.42
C PRO A 394 -10.03 19.36 -27.62
N VAL A 395 -9.23 19.20 -28.66
CA VAL A 395 -9.56 18.37 -29.83
C VAL A 395 -8.70 17.11 -29.78
N TYR A 396 -9.33 16.01 -29.38
CA TYR A 396 -8.68 14.69 -29.32
C TYR A 396 -8.72 13.99 -30.69
N GLY A 397 -7.78 13.08 -30.90
CA GLY A 397 -7.63 12.33 -32.15
C GLY A 397 -6.95 13.12 -33.28
N ALA A 398 -6.59 14.38 -33.03
CA ALA A 398 -5.81 15.19 -33.99
C ALA A 398 -4.33 14.81 -34.03
N SER A 399 -3.87 14.01 -33.10
CA SER A 399 -2.51 13.49 -32.97
C SER A 399 -2.57 12.10 -32.35
N THR A 400 -1.88 11.15 -32.93
CA THR A 400 -1.70 9.81 -32.42
C THR A 400 -0.22 9.47 -32.37
N TRP A 401 0.17 8.45 -31.61
CA TRP A 401 1.58 8.04 -31.61
C TRP A 401 2.05 7.48 -32.97
N HIS A 402 1.14 7.11 -33.86
CA HIS A 402 1.44 6.69 -35.25
C HIS A 402 1.91 7.86 -36.14
N ASP A 403 1.61 9.11 -35.75
CA ASP A 403 2.00 10.29 -36.53
C ASP A 403 3.49 10.65 -36.35
N TYR A 404 4.20 9.95 -35.45
CA TYR A 404 5.60 10.22 -35.15
C TYR A 404 6.52 9.13 -35.69
N ASN A 405 7.63 9.55 -36.32
CA ASN A 405 8.68 8.63 -36.78
C ASN A 405 9.56 8.21 -35.59
N LEU A 406 9.09 7.27 -34.77
CA LEU A 406 9.83 6.75 -33.63
C LEU A 406 11.15 6.08 -34.02
N ALA A 407 11.25 5.53 -35.24
CA ALA A 407 12.49 4.92 -35.74
C ALA A 407 13.64 5.93 -35.89
N ALA A 408 13.32 7.22 -36.04
CA ALA A 408 14.32 8.28 -36.10
C ALA A 408 14.87 8.70 -34.72
N LEU A 409 14.25 8.24 -33.63
CA LEU A 409 14.59 8.63 -32.26
C LEU A 409 15.53 7.61 -31.62
N PRO A 410 16.59 8.07 -30.90
CA PRO A 410 17.45 7.15 -30.18
C PRO A 410 16.74 6.57 -28.96
N TRP A 411 16.97 5.30 -28.69
CA TRP A 411 16.67 4.69 -27.43
C TRP A 411 17.66 5.15 -26.35
N ARG A 412 17.14 5.50 -25.19
CA ARG A 412 17.91 5.72 -23.98
C ARG A 412 17.55 4.64 -22.98
N SER A 413 18.56 3.93 -22.50
CA SER A 413 18.35 2.80 -21.61
C SER A 413 19.10 3.00 -20.30
N THR A 414 18.55 2.46 -19.22
CA THR A 414 19.22 2.23 -17.95
C THR A 414 18.92 0.80 -17.52
N ALA A 415 19.91 0.14 -16.94
CA ALA A 415 19.77 -1.20 -16.40
C ALA A 415 20.47 -1.26 -15.05
N THR A 416 19.74 -1.55 -14.00
CA THR A 416 20.27 -1.55 -12.63
C THR A 416 20.04 -2.89 -11.95
N ARG A 417 20.92 -3.24 -11.04
CA ARG A 417 20.75 -4.36 -10.11
C ARG A 417 20.93 -3.86 -8.68
N SER A 418 19.89 -4.01 -7.88
CA SER A 418 19.92 -3.71 -6.46
C SER A 418 19.91 -5.01 -5.66
N LYS A 419 20.89 -5.15 -4.76
CA LYS A 419 20.97 -6.27 -3.80
C LYS A 419 20.88 -5.75 -2.39
N ARG A 420 20.10 -6.38 -1.55
CA ARG A 420 19.95 -6.12 -0.12
C ARG A 420 20.03 -7.44 0.61
N TYR A 421 20.73 -7.47 1.72
CA TYR A 421 20.81 -8.63 2.61
C TYR A 421 21.00 -8.16 4.02
N GLY A 422 20.38 -8.83 4.97
CA GLY A 422 20.50 -8.43 6.37
C GLY A 422 20.26 -9.57 7.33
N GLY A 423 20.81 -9.37 8.52
CA GLY A 423 20.57 -10.24 9.67
C GLY A 423 20.09 -9.42 10.86
N TYR A 424 19.14 -9.93 11.61
CA TYR A 424 18.52 -9.22 12.73
C TYR A 424 18.27 -10.13 13.92
N LEU A 425 18.32 -9.48 15.08
CA LEU A 425 18.01 -10.05 16.39
C LEU A 425 17.03 -9.13 17.09
N GLN A 426 15.99 -9.69 17.68
CA GLN A 426 15.05 -8.97 18.51
C GLN A 426 14.72 -9.80 19.74
N ASP A 427 14.60 -9.16 20.88
CA ASP A 427 14.09 -9.77 22.10
C ASP A 427 12.86 -8.98 22.60
N GLU A 428 11.79 -9.68 22.84
CA GLU A 428 10.59 -9.20 23.50
C GLU A 428 10.56 -9.81 24.90
N LEU A 429 10.76 -8.96 25.92
CA LEU A 429 10.84 -9.34 27.31
C LEU A 429 9.52 -9.03 28.02
N ALA A 430 8.91 -10.03 28.66
CA ALA A 430 7.84 -9.80 29.61
C ALA A 430 8.41 -9.80 31.05
N LEU A 431 8.38 -8.62 31.68
CA LEU A 431 8.85 -8.40 33.05
C LEU A 431 7.66 -8.43 34.00
N GLY A 432 7.22 -9.64 34.34
CA GLY A 432 5.94 -9.88 35.03
C GLY A 432 4.73 -9.55 34.15
N ALA A 433 3.58 -9.30 34.78
CA ALA A 433 2.31 -9.13 34.05
C ALA A 433 2.11 -7.75 33.42
N ARG A 434 2.96 -6.77 33.68
CA ARG A 434 2.70 -5.37 33.31
C ARG A 434 3.71 -4.72 32.40
N TRP A 435 4.95 -5.18 32.39
CA TRP A 435 6.01 -4.56 31.63
C TRP A 435 6.44 -5.45 30.47
N HIS A 436 6.36 -4.88 29.26
CA HIS A 436 6.91 -5.49 28.06
C HIS A 436 7.96 -4.56 27.49
N VAL A 437 9.13 -5.10 27.18
CA VAL A 437 10.25 -4.37 26.57
C VAL A 437 10.62 -5.05 25.27
N LEU A 438 10.80 -4.30 24.21
CA LEU A 438 11.23 -4.78 22.92
C LEU A 438 12.55 -4.10 22.57
N ALA A 439 13.58 -4.88 22.28
CA ALA A 439 14.85 -4.41 21.77
C ALA A 439 15.19 -5.17 20.49
N GLY A 440 15.58 -4.45 19.45
CA GLY A 440 15.91 -5.03 18.16
C GLY A 440 17.13 -4.35 17.53
N LEU A 441 17.93 -5.14 16.86
CA LEU A 441 19.14 -4.73 16.14
C LEU A 441 19.19 -5.44 14.79
N ARG A 442 19.56 -4.73 13.74
CA ARG A 442 19.74 -5.28 12.42
C ARG A 442 20.94 -4.67 11.73
N TRP A 443 21.75 -5.54 11.12
CA TRP A 443 22.79 -5.16 10.20
C TRP A 443 22.34 -5.44 8.76
N ASP A 444 22.55 -4.48 7.86
CA ASP A 444 22.23 -4.55 6.45
C ASP A 444 23.47 -4.30 5.60
N GLY A 445 23.64 -5.13 4.57
CA GLY A 445 24.53 -4.85 3.45
C GLY A 445 23.72 -4.55 2.19
N PHE A 446 24.22 -3.63 1.38
CA PHE A 446 23.58 -3.29 0.11
C PHE A 446 24.64 -3.13 -1.01
N LYS A 447 24.18 -3.42 -2.25
CA LYS A 447 24.96 -3.16 -3.45
C LYS A 447 24.01 -2.76 -4.58
N ASP A 448 24.24 -1.58 -5.13
CA ASP A 448 23.57 -1.08 -6.32
C ASP A 448 24.55 -1.01 -7.47
N GLN A 449 24.22 -1.59 -8.60
CA GLN A 449 25.07 -1.73 -9.78
C GLN A 449 24.35 -1.19 -11.01
N ASP A 450 25.02 -0.33 -11.75
CA ASP A 450 24.67 -0.03 -13.13
C ASP A 450 25.19 -1.17 -14.02
N ARG A 451 24.28 -1.91 -14.68
CA ARG A 451 24.62 -3.05 -15.53
C ARG A 451 25.05 -2.62 -16.94
N MET A 452 24.96 -1.32 -17.27
CA MET A 452 25.41 -0.75 -18.56
C MET A 452 26.83 -0.17 -18.51
N GLY A 453 27.58 -0.43 -17.42
CA GLY A 453 28.98 -0.05 -17.31
C GLY A 453 29.26 1.20 -16.46
N GLY A 454 28.22 1.74 -15.78
CA GLY A 454 28.33 2.93 -14.95
C GLY A 454 28.90 2.72 -13.55
N GLY A 455 29.30 1.51 -13.19
CA GLY A 455 29.92 1.24 -11.89
C GLY A 455 28.97 0.62 -10.87
N SER A 456 29.42 0.54 -9.62
CA SER A 456 28.64 0.03 -8.50
C SER A 456 28.92 0.82 -7.23
N VAL A 457 27.89 0.91 -6.37
CA VAL A 457 27.95 1.45 -5.01
C VAL A 457 27.55 0.36 -4.05
N ASP A 458 28.34 0.13 -3.04
CA ASP A 458 28.03 -0.80 -1.96
C ASP A 458 28.30 -0.17 -0.60
N GLY A 459 27.68 -0.72 0.41
CA GLY A 459 27.82 -0.25 1.78
C GLY A 459 27.06 -1.11 2.76
N ASN A 460 27.10 -0.69 4.00
CA ASN A 460 26.35 -1.32 5.08
C ASN A 460 25.84 -0.27 6.06
N ASP A 461 24.81 -0.62 6.82
CA ASP A 461 24.27 0.22 7.89
C ASP A 461 23.72 -0.64 9.04
N LEU A 462 23.57 -0.02 10.19
CA LEU A 462 23.02 -0.62 11.40
C LEU A 462 21.75 0.11 11.80
N SER A 463 20.65 -0.62 11.87
CA SER A 463 19.36 -0.13 12.35
C SER A 463 19.00 -0.78 13.68
N TRP A 464 18.34 -0.03 14.54
CA TRP A 464 17.94 -0.50 15.85
C TRP A 464 16.61 0.07 16.29
N ARG A 465 15.96 -0.61 17.23
CA ARG A 465 14.76 -0.12 17.91
C ARG A 465 14.78 -0.52 19.38
N LEU A 466 14.21 0.33 20.22
CA LEU A 466 13.96 0.07 21.61
C LEU A 466 12.58 0.62 21.97
N GLY A 467 11.77 -0.21 22.58
CA GLY A 467 10.45 0.21 23.01
C GLY A 467 10.01 -0.48 24.29
N SER A 468 9.06 0.11 24.98
CA SER A 468 8.47 -0.47 26.18
C SER A 468 6.97 -0.20 26.21
N THR A 469 6.23 -1.19 26.65
CA THR A 469 4.79 -1.10 26.91
C THR A 469 4.53 -1.39 28.38
N PHE A 470 3.74 -0.53 29.02
CA PHE A 470 3.33 -0.68 30.42
C PHE A 470 1.81 -0.81 30.52
N THR A 471 1.33 -1.92 31.02
CA THR A 471 -0.08 -2.18 31.28
C THR A 471 -0.48 -1.47 32.58
N VAL A 472 -1.20 -0.34 32.45
CA VAL A 472 -1.70 0.45 33.57
C VAL A 472 -2.81 -0.32 34.31
N ARG A 473 -3.71 -0.91 33.53
CA ARG A 473 -4.78 -1.82 33.95
C ARG A 473 -5.17 -2.67 32.75
N ASP A 474 -5.93 -3.71 32.98
CA ASP A 474 -6.43 -4.60 31.91
C ASP A 474 -7.09 -3.77 30.80
N GLY A 475 -6.67 -4.03 29.55
CA GLY A 475 -7.13 -3.30 28.37
C GLY A 475 -6.62 -1.89 28.22
N VAL A 476 -5.62 -1.40 29.02
CA VAL A 476 -5.03 -0.07 28.88
C VAL A 476 -3.52 -0.12 28.98
N ASN A 477 -2.84 0.15 27.88
CA ASN A 477 -1.40 0.08 27.74
C ASN A 477 -0.82 1.43 27.30
N LEU A 478 0.17 1.93 28.02
CA LEU A 478 1.00 3.05 27.61
C LEU A 478 2.29 2.51 26.99
N TYR A 479 2.76 3.15 25.93
CA TYR A 479 4.03 2.74 25.33
C TYR A 479 4.90 3.95 24.96
N ALA A 480 6.20 3.67 24.84
CA ALA A 480 7.16 4.57 24.24
C ALA A 480 8.16 3.78 23.40
N ASN A 481 8.62 4.36 22.30
CA ASN A 481 9.68 3.79 21.49
C ASN A 481 10.61 4.83 20.89
N ILE A 482 11.80 4.34 20.54
CA ILE A 482 12.74 5.01 19.67
C ILE A 482 13.20 4.01 18.61
N ALA A 483 13.20 4.43 17.34
CA ALA A 483 13.57 3.58 16.21
C ALA A 483 14.42 4.35 15.21
N SER A 484 15.36 3.66 14.57
CA SER A 484 16.19 4.18 13.49
C SER A 484 15.88 3.49 12.16
N GLY A 485 16.24 4.17 11.07
CA GLY A 485 16.18 3.65 9.72
C GLY A 485 17.15 4.38 8.81
N PHE A 486 17.39 3.82 7.65
CA PHE A 486 18.24 4.41 6.62
C PHE A 486 17.67 4.11 5.22
N VAL A 487 18.10 4.88 4.22
CA VAL A 487 17.86 4.60 2.80
C VAL A 487 19.18 4.78 2.05
N PRO A 488 19.71 3.73 1.39
CA PRO A 488 20.88 3.88 0.54
C PRO A 488 20.60 4.88 -0.59
N GLN A 489 21.58 5.73 -0.90
CA GLN A 489 21.48 6.60 -2.07
C GLN A 489 21.60 5.79 -3.35
N SER A 490 20.92 6.22 -4.41
CA SER A 490 20.96 5.56 -5.72
C SER A 490 22.38 5.62 -6.33
N ALA A 491 22.74 4.64 -7.14
CA ALA A 491 24.03 4.66 -7.85
C ALA A 491 24.18 5.91 -8.73
N THR A 492 23.09 6.42 -9.29
CA THR A 492 23.08 7.63 -10.12
C THR A 492 23.36 8.91 -9.33
N SER A 493 22.92 9.01 -8.07
CA SER A 493 23.18 10.15 -7.20
C SER A 493 24.62 10.16 -6.65
N GLN A 494 25.34 9.06 -6.75
CA GLN A 494 26.73 8.96 -6.29
C GLN A 494 27.76 9.47 -7.31
N ASN A 495 27.31 9.96 -8.46
CA ASN A 495 28.20 10.51 -9.48
C ASN A 495 28.91 11.79 -8.98
N PRO A 496 30.25 11.84 -8.92
CA PRO A 496 30.99 13.05 -8.52
C PRO A 496 30.68 14.28 -9.39
N ALA A 497 30.40 14.09 -10.70
CA ALA A 497 30.03 15.17 -11.59
C ALA A 497 28.66 15.81 -11.22
N ALA A 498 27.82 15.11 -10.48
CA ALA A 498 26.55 15.60 -9.98
C ALA A 498 26.62 16.12 -8.52
N GLY A 499 27.82 16.22 -7.93
CA GLY A 499 28.01 16.65 -6.54
C GLY A 499 28.16 15.52 -5.52
N GLY A 500 28.08 14.24 -5.95
CA GLY A 500 28.29 13.07 -5.08
C GLY A 500 29.78 12.87 -4.66
N PRO A 501 30.08 11.86 -3.84
CA PRO A 501 29.12 10.91 -3.23
C PRO A 501 28.35 11.52 -2.04
N PHE A 502 27.16 10.99 -1.77
CA PHE A 502 26.32 11.37 -0.63
C PHE A 502 26.18 10.21 0.36
N ASP A 503 26.17 10.51 1.65
CA ASP A 503 25.85 9.55 2.69
C ASP A 503 24.41 9.03 2.55
N ALA A 504 24.15 7.82 3.07
CA ALA A 504 22.82 7.28 3.15
C ALA A 504 21.89 8.23 3.92
N GLU A 505 20.65 8.32 3.50
CA GLU A 505 19.64 9.00 4.30
C GLU A 505 19.44 8.29 5.61
N ARG A 506 19.29 9.03 6.70
CA ARG A 506 19.09 8.48 8.04
C ARG A 506 17.79 9.03 8.63
N SER A 507 17.06 8.16 9.29
CA SER A 507 15.85 8.54 10.01
C SER A 507 15.90 8.08 11.46
N ARG A 508 15.30 8.88 12.35
CA ARG A 508 15.11 8.54 13.76
C ARG A 508 13.74 9.02 14.23
N GLN A 509 13.02 8.12 14.89
CA GLN A 509 11.74 8.41 15.48
C GLN A 509 11.78 8.32 17.00
N TRP A 510 11.01 9.19 17.65
CA TRP A 510 10.55 9.06 19.04
C TRP A 510 9.04 9.01 18.99
N GLU A 511 8.45 8.07 19.68
CA GLU A 511 7.00 7.91 19.75
C GLU A 511 6.56 7.54 21.17
N VAL A 512 5.47 8.14 21.61
CA VAL A 512 4.75 7.74 22.83
C VAL A 512 3.29 7.55 22.47
N GLY A 513 2.62 6.62 23.13
CA GLY A 513 1.21 6.40 22.85
C GLY A 513 0.46 5.59 23.88
N LEU A 514 -0.82 5.46 23.60
CA LEU A 514 -1.81 4.69 24.34
C LEU A 514 -2.44 3.67 23.41
N LYS A 515 -2.58 2.43 23.87
CA LYS A 515 -3.42 1.41 23.23
C LYS A 515 -4.40 0.86 24.24
N SER A 516 -5.68 0.86 23.89
CA SER A 516 -6.70 0.39 24.81
C SER A 516 -7.78 -0.42 24.12
N LEU A 517 -8.27 -1.41 24.84
CA LEU A 517 -9.51 -2.15 24.58
C LEU A 517 -10.39 -2.03 25.82
N LEU A 518 -11.42 -1.24 25.74
CA LEU A 518 -12.29 -0.93 26.86
C LEU A 518 -13.59 -1.72 26.76
N ALA A 519 -13.88 -2.54 27.76
CA ALA A 519 -15.10 -3.34 27.89
C ALA A 519 -15.40 -4.17 26.63
N ASP A 520 -14.37 -4.63 25.90
CA ASP A 520 -14.46 -5.39 24.63
C ASP A 520 -15.33 -4.73 23.54
N ARG A 521 -15.53 -3.41 23.65
CA ARG A 521 -16.39 -2.63 22.77
C ARG A 521 -15.69 -1.43 22.12
N VAL A 522 -14.64 -0.91 22.73
CA VAL A 522 -13.96 0.29 22.23
C VAL A 522 -12.46 0.04 22.17
N THR A 523 -11.91 0.03 20.98
CA THR A 523 -10.47 0.09 20.75
C THR A 523 -10.09 1.53 20.47
N LEU A 524 -9.17 2.09 21.27
CA LEU A 524 -8.62 3.42 21.08
C LEU A 524 -7.11 3.34 21.07
N ASN A 525 -6.50 3.76 19.98
CA ASN A 525 -5.06 3.91 19.84
C ASN A 525 -4.73 5.39 19.61
N MET A 526 -3.77 5.90 20.36
CA MET A 526 -3.25 7.26 20.22
C MET A 526 -1.74 7.21 20.16
N ALA A 527 -1.15 8.03 19.31
CA ALA A 527 0.29 8.18 19.20
C ALA A 527 0.66 9.66 19.05
N ALA A 528 1.75 10.07 19.68
CA ALA A 528 2.44 11.33 19.42
C ALA A 528 3.87 11.00 19.00
N TYR A 529 4.34 11.59 17.91
CA TYR A 529 5.62 11.23 17.33
C TYR A 529 6.42 12.44 16.84
N ARG A 530 7.71 12.23 16.78
CA ARG A 530 8.66 13.08 16.05
C ARG A 530 9.57 12.17 15.22
N ILE A 531 9.69 12.47 13.94
CA ILE A 531 10.61 11.81 13.00
C ILE A 531 11.57 12.87 12.46
N ASP A 532 12.86 12.65 12.61
CA ASP A 532 13.92 13.42 12.00
C ASP A 532 14.51 12.60 10.85
N ARG A 533 14.68 13.20 9.67
CA ARG A 533 15.29 12.60 8.47
C ARG A 533 16.33 13.55 7.91
N SER A 534 17.51 13.03 7.62
CA SER A 534 18.66 13.79 7.10
C SER A 534 19.20 13.18 5.81
N ASN A 535 20.06 13.92 5.12
CA ASN A 535 20.75 13.52 3.89
C ASN A 535 19.80 13.19 2.72
N ILE A 536 18.65 13.86 2.63
CA ILE A 536 17.72 13.70 1.50
C ILE A 536 18.32 14.39 0.29
N VAL A 537 18.73 13.62 -0.72
CA VAL A 537 19.32 14.15 -1.95
C VAL A 537 18.22 14.67 -2.89
N GLN A 538 18.42 15.86 -3.40
CA GLN A 538 17.52 16.51 -4.36
C GLN A 538 18.28 17.31 -5.41
N ALA A 539 17.64 17.61 -6.54
CA ALA A 539 18.20 18.45 -7.58
C ALA A 539 18.28 19.90 -7.10
N THR A 540 19.39 20.58 -7.40
CA THR A 540 19.61 21.99 -7.09
C THR A 540 19.00 22.93 -8.13
N GLY A 541 18.61 22.42 -9.30
CA GLY A 541 18.22 23.20 -10.46
C GLY A 541 19.39 23.70 -11.31
N GLU A 542 20.63 23.55 -10.84
CA GLU A 542 21.84 23.92 -11.59
C GLU A 542 22.25 22.80 -12.54
N VAL A 543 22.86 23.18 -13.67
CA VAL A 543 23.44 22.26 -14.65
C VAL A 543 24.89 22.68 -14.90
N ILE A 544 25.85 21.85 -14.50
CA ILE A 544 27.29 22.06 -14.69
C ILE A 544 27.82 21.01 -15.67
N GLY A 545 28.44 21.46 -16.77
CA GLY A 545 28.95 20.54 -17.79
C GLY A 545 27.93 19.60 -18.41
N GLY A 546 26.63 20.00 -18.45
CA GLY A 546 25.54 19.16 -18.94
C GLY A 546 24.98 18.16 -17.90
N VAL A 547 25.46 18.20 -16.66
CA VAL A 547 25.04 17.33 -15.57
C VAL A 547 24.23 18.13 -14.54
N ASN A 548 23.04 17.64 -14.23
CA ASN A 548 22.20 18.20 -13.15
C ASN A 548 22.92 18.03 -11.80
N GLN A 549 23.02 19.11 -11.06
CA GLN A 549 23.65 19.11 -9.75
C GLN A 549 22.66 18.67 -8.67
N LEU A 550 23.17 17.92 -7.71
CA LEU A 550 22.44 17.40 -6.56
C LEU A 550 22.99 17.99 -5.27
N ALA A 551 22.16 18.10 -4.25
CA ALA A 551 22.55 18.48 -2.90
C ALA A 551 21.74 17.69 -1.87
N ALA A 552 22.33 17.45 -0.70
CA ALA A 552 21.65 16.82 0.43
C ALA A 552 21.05 17.89 1.33
N LEU A 553 19.75 17.74 1.69
CA LEU A 553 19.11 18.48 2.78
C LEU A 553 19.69 18.05 4.12
N GLY A 554 19.97 19.03 5.00
CA GLY A 554 20.55 18.76 6.32
C GLY A 554 19.55 18.04 7.24
N LEU A 555 18.33 18.55 7.37
CA LEU A 555 17.32 17.99 8.28
C LEU A 555 15.89 18.31 7.84
N VAL A 556 15.08 17.28 7.74
CA VAL A 556 13.63 17.38 7.65
C VAL A 556 13.01 16.76 8.90
N ARG A 557 12.02 17.41 9.47
CA ARG A 557 11.31 16.95 10.65
C ARG A 557 9.82 16.84 10.41
N SER A 558 9.26 15.71 10.80
CA SER A 558 7.82 15.51 10.93
C SER A 558 7.46 15.33 12.40
N THR A 559 6.50 16.11 12.88
CA THR A 559 5.91 15.95 14.20
C THR A 559 4.41 15.83 14.06
N GLY A 560 3.80 14.96 14.84
CA GLY A 560 2.37 14.75 14.72
C GLY A 560 1.75 13.97 15.84
N MET A 561 0.43 13.88 15.75
CA MET A 561 -0.42 13.08 16.63
C MET A 561 -1.41 12.30 15.79
N GLU A 562 -1.69 11.08 16.17
CA GLU A 562 -2.64 10.19 15.51
C GLU A 562 -3.62 9.62 16.53
N LEU A 563 -4.84 9.39 16.08
CA LEU A 563 -5.90 8.75 16.84
C LEU A 563 -6.64 7.77 15.92
N ASP A 564 -6.75 6.53 16.35
CA ASP A 564 -7.54 5.49 15.70
C ASP A 564 -8.54 4.94 16.73
N LEU A 565 -9.83 5.11 16.42
CA LEU A 565 -10.96 4.68 17.27
C LEU A 565 -11.82 3.68 16.53
N LEU A 566 -12.05 2.54 17.12
CA LEU A 566 -13.04 1.55 16.69
C LEU A 566 -14.00 1.28 17.85
N ALA A 567 -15.28 1.58 17.66
CA ALA A 567 -16.25 1.55 18.75
C ALA A 567 -17.58 0.91 18.35
N ASP A 568 -18.14 0.14 19.27
CA ASP A 568 -19.54 -0.25 19.30
C ASP A 568 -20.33 0.82 20.06
N VAL A 569 -20.93 1.77 19.33
CA VAL A 569 -21.80 2.80 19.94
C VAL A 569 -23.04 2.14 20.54
N THR A 570 -23.58 1.16 19.79
CA THR A 570 -24.62 0.23 20.25
C THR A 570 -24.33 -1.17 19.68
N GLU A 571 -25.12 -2.17 20.02
CA GLU A 571 -25.00 -3.53 19.42
C GLU A 571 -25.21 -3.56 17.91
N ARG A 572 -25.77 -2.49 17.33
CA ARG A 572 -26.08 -2.36 15.89
C ARG A 572 -25.29 -1.27 15.19
N TRP A 573 -24.62 -0.42 15.94
CA TRP A 573 -23.97 0.78 15.41
C TRP A 573 -22.46 0.74 15.71
N VAL A 574 -21.69 0.59 14.65
CA VAL A 574 -20.22 0.53 14.66
C VAL A 574 -19.65 1.82 14.06
N VAL A 575 -18.61 2.34 14.68
CA VAL A 575 -17.85 3.52 14.19
C VAL A 575 -16.37 3.17 14.13
N ASN A 576 -15.77 3.44 12.99
CA ASN A 576 -14.32 3.48 12.78
C ASN A 576 -13.93 4.91 12.43
N LEU A 577 -13.08 5.53 13.26
CA LEU A 577 -12.63 6.91 13.09
C LEU A 577 -11.10 6.96 13.14
N THR A 578 -10.51 7.69 12.21
CA THR A 578 -9.08 7.96 12.16
C THR A 578 -8.84 9.46 12.10
N TYR A 579 -7.92 9.97 12.89
CA TYR A 579 -7.50 11.36 12.83
C TYR A 579 -5.98 11.44 12.86
N ALA A 580 -5.42 12.36 12.09
CA ALA A 580 -3.99 12.66 12.11
C ALA A 580 -3.78 14.16 12.02
N TYR A 581 -2.94 14.67 12.91
CA TYR A 581 -2.25 15.95 12.77
C TYR A 581 -0.79 15.68 12.40
N ASN A 582 -0.27 16.36 11.37
CA ASN A 582 1.09 16.23 10.92
C ASN A 582 1.68 17.58 10.49
N ASP A 583 2.84 17.95 11.02
CA ASP A 583 3.62 19.10 10.56
C ASP A 583 5.01 18.63 10.10
N ALA A 584 5.16 18.39 8.80
CA ALA A 584 6.41 17.98 8.17
C ALA A 584 7.07 19.17 7.48
N ARG A 585 8.32 19.51 7.91
CA ARG A 585 9.04 20.69 7.43
C ARG A 585 10.53 20.46 7.28
N VAL A 586 11.11 21.18 6.33
CA VAL A 586 12.56 21.37 6.25
C VAL A 586 12.98 22.21 7.47
N LYS A 587 13.90 21.71 8.27
CA LYS A 587 14.48 22.41 9.44
C LYS A 587 15.84 22.99 9.13
N ASP A 588 16.60 22.30 8.30
CA ASP A 588 17.90 22.72 7.81
C ASP A 588 17.99 22.34 6.33
N ALA A 589 18.05 23.36 5.48
CA ALA A 589 18.15 23.17 4.03
C ALA A 589 19.57 22.76 3.58
N GLY A 590 20.55 22.79 4.49
CA GLY A 590 21.96 22.60 4.14
C GLY A 590 22.56 23.81 3.38
N PRO A 591 23.86 23.76 3.08
CA PRO A 591 24.58 24.91 2.49
C PRO A 591 24.14 25.24 1.04
N ASN A 592 23.51 24.29 0.36
CA ASN A 592 23.09 24.42 -1.05
C ASN A 592 21.59 24.11 -1.24
N GLY A 593 20.76 24.37 -0.23
CA GLY A 593 19.32 24.11 -0.27
C GLY A 593 18.61 25.04 -1.24
N ILE A 594 18.39 24.61 -2.46
CA ILE A 594 17.95 25.46 -3.58
C ILE A 594 16.46 25.28 -3.87
N THR A 595 15.91 24.06 -3.68
CA THR A 595 14.50 23.77 -3.99
C THR A 595 13.57 23.76 -2.78
N ASN A 596 14.11 23.66 -1.56
CA ASN A 596 13.36 23.72 -0.31
C ASN A 596 14.10 24.56 0.72
N ALA A 597 13.54 25.68 1.10
CA ALA A 597 14.10 26.55 2.13
C ALA A 597 13.77 26.02 3.54
N SER A 598 14.57 26.45 4.53
CA SER A 598 14.24 26.16 5.93
C SER A 598 12.89 26.77 6.31
N GLY A 599 12.01 25.95 6.86
CA GLY A 599 10.61 26.29 7.19
C GLY A 599 9.59 25.78 6.18
N ASP A 600 9.99 25.41 4.95
CA ASP A 600 9.09 24.89 3.93
C ASP A 600 8.40 23.61 4.36
N ARG A 601 7.14 23.47 3.94
CA ARG A 601 6.33 22.28 4.15
C ARG A 601 6.70 21.21 3.12
N PHE A 602 6.68 19.96 3.56
CA PHE A 602 6.79 18.82 2.65
C PHE A 602 5.52 18.69 1.79
N ALA A 603 5.74 18.31 0.52
CA ALA A 603 4.66 18.19 -0.45
C ALA A 603 3.65 17.10 -0.07
N ASN A 604 2.38 17.37 -0.36
CA ASN A 604 1.26 16.45 -0.15
C ASN A 604 1.11 15.90 1.29
N ALA A 605 1.65 16.62 2.28
CA ALA A 605 1.56 16.33 3.70
C ALA A 605 0.51 17.23 4.36
N PRO A 606 -0.78 16.85 4.43
CA PRO A 606 -1.82 17.65 5.06
C PRO A 606 -1.57 17.76 6.56
N ARG A 607 -1.83 18.94 7.14
CA ARG A 607 -1.74 19.11 8.60
C ARG A 607 -2.81 18.34 9.34
N ASN A 608 -4.01 18.29 8.78
CA ASN A 608 -5.15 17.62 9.40
C ASN A 608 -5.75 16.65 8.40
N LYS A 609 -6.02 15.44 8.85
CA LYS A 609 -6.78 14.44 8.13
C LYS A 609 -7.73 13.74 9.07
N LEU A 610 -8.99 13.60 8.65
CA LEU A 610 -10.02 12.87 9.39
C LEU A 610 -10.72 11.89 8.46
N GLY A 611 -10.71 10.62 8.81
CA GLY A 611 -11.47 9.57 8.16
C GLY A 611 -12.53 9.02 9.11
N VAL A 612 -13.73 8.83 8.62
CA VAL A 612 -14.82 8.21 9.38
C VAL A 612 -15.48 7.17 8.49
N TRP A 613 -15.70 5.98 9.04
CA TRP A 613 -16.61 4.99 8.48
C TRP A 613 -17.53 4.51 9.57
N THR A 614 -18.84 4.55 9.33
CA THR A 614 -19.82 4.06 10.28
C THR A 614 -20.78 3.08 9.59
N ARG A 615 -21.20 2.06 10.33
CA ARG A 615 -22.13 1.04 9.87
C ARG A 615 -23.23 0.87 10.89
N TYR A 616 -24.48 0.88 10.41
CA TYR A 616 -25.69 0.59 11.19
C TYR A 616 -26.40 -0.65 10.66
N ASP A 617 -26.52 -1.68 11.49
CA ASP A 617 -27.19 -2.93 11.13
C ASP A 617 -28.70 -2.84 11.34
N LEU A 618 -29.45 -3.37 10.36
CA LEU A 618 -30.92 -3.47 10.32
C LEU A 618 -31.30 -4.97 10.28
N PRO A 619 -31.26 -5.69 11.45
CA PRO A 619 -31.44 -7.14 11.46
C PRO A 619 -32.80 -7.59 10.94
N SER A 620 -33.87 -6.78 11.14
CA SER A 620 -35.23 -7.11 10.70
C SER A 620 -35.37 -7.33 9.20
N ILE A 621 -34.45 -6.76 8.41
CA ILE A 621 -34.44 -6.88 6.95
C ILE A 621 -33.08 -7.41 6.45
N ASN A 622 -32.28 -8.03 7.31
CA ASN A 622 -30.94 -8.57 7.02
C ASN A 622 -30.04 -7.57 6.26
N SER A 623 -30.09 -6.31 6.62
CA SER A 623 -29.40 -5.23 5.92
C SER A 623 -28.46 -4.45 6.83
N ALA A 624 -27.56 -3.69 6.22
CA ALA A 624 -26.72 -2.70 6.90
C ALA A 624 -26.60 -1.45 6.01
N ILE A 625 -26.49 -0.29 6.64
CA ILE A 625 -26.20 0.98 5.99
C ILE A 625 -24.84 1.44 6.45
N GLY A 626 -23.96 1.77 5.52
CA GLY A 626 -22.66 2.38 5.77
C GLY A 626 -22.65 3.84 5.35
N PHE A 627 -21.91 4.65 6.10
CA PHE A 627 -21.65 6.04 5.75
C PHE A 627 -20.18 6.36 6.01
N GLY A 628 -19.54 7.02 5.03
CA GLY A 628 -18.14 7.42 5.09
C GLY A 628 -17.97 8.93 4.96
N ALA A 629 -16.96 9.47 5.63
CA ALA A 629 -16.50 10.84 5.44
C ALA A 629 -14.97 10.84 5.42
N ASP A 630 -14.36 11.61 4.49
CA ASP A 630 -12.92 11.81 4.39
C ASP A 630 -12.63 13.30 4.25
N HIS A 631 -11.97 13.88 5.26
CA HIS A 631 -11.51 15.26 5.26
C HIS A 631 -9.99 15.28 5.16
N VAL A 632 -9.46 16.00 4.17
CA VAL A 632 -8.03 16.23 3.99
C VAL A 632 -7.78 17.73 3.98
N GLY A 633 -6.96 18.19 4.90
CA GLY A 633 -6.61 19.60 5.04
C GLY A 633 -5.77 20.13 3.88
N GLU A 634 -5.60 21.44 3.86
CA GLU A 634 -4.75 22.12 2.89
C GLU A 634 -3.29 21.65 2.98
N ARG A 635 -2.64 21.55 1.83
CA ARG A 635 -1.25 21.14 1.65
C ARG A 635 -0.61 21.84 0.46
N VAL A 636 0.66 21.61 0.21
CA VAL A 636 1.39 22.15 -0.96
C VAL A 636 1.73 21.03 -1.93
N SER A 637 1.83 21.37 -3.22
CA SER A 637 2.34 20.51 -4.28
C SER A 637 3.87 20.41 -4.22
N LEU A 638 4.48 19.65 -5.13
CA LEU A 638 5.96 19.57 -5.24
C LEU A 638 6.61 20.92 -5.55
N ASP A 639 5.94 21.78 -6.31
CA ASP A 639 6.41 23.12 -6.67
C ASP A 639 5.82 24.22 -5.78
N GLY A 640 5.23 23.85 -4.61
CA GLY A 640 4.73 24.79 -3.63
C GLY A 640 3.34 25.38 -3.89
N GLN A 641 2.67 25.00 -5.00
CA GLN A 641 1.31 25.48 -5.27
C GLN A 641 0.32 24.96 -4.20
N THR A 642 -0.70 25.73 -3.90
CA THR A 642 -1.75 25.34 -2.96
C THR A 642 -2.55 24.13 -3.46
N VAL A 643 -2.69 23.10 -2.63
CA VAL A 643 -3.64 22.01 -2.82
C VAL A 643 -4.74 22.16 -1.78
N LYS A 644 -5.93 22.61 -2.21
CA LYS A 644 -7.04 22.97 -1.34
C LYS A 644 -7.51 21.81 -0.47
N ALA A 645 -8.00 22.15 0.71
CA ALA A 645 -8.69 21.18 1.57
C ALA A 645 -9.99 20.70 0.93
N TYR A 646 -10.37 19.48 1.24
CA TYR A 646 -11.66 18.91 0.80
C TYR A 646 -12.29 18.04 1.88
N THR A 647 -13.61 17.85 1.75
CA THR A 647 -14.36 16.82 2.47
C THR A 647 -15.28 16.12 1.48
N VAL A 648 -15.23 14.79 1.45
CA VAL A 648 -16.08 13.94 0.64
C VAL A 648 -16.83 12.94 1.51
N PHE A 649 -18.00 12.54 1.05
CA PHE A 649 -18.89 11.63 1.76
C PHE A 649 -19.26 10.45 0.87
N ASP A 650 -19.35 9.27 1.46
CA ASP A 650 -19.77 8.05 0.78
C ASP A 650 -20.93 7.40 1.53
N MET A 651 -21.70 6.60 0.80
CA MET A 651 -22.80 5.83 1.37
C MET A 651 -22.80 4.42 0.78
N SER A 652 -23.10 3.44 1.60
CA SER A 652 -23.33 2.05 1.16
C SER A 652 -24.62 1.47 1.78
N TRP A 653 -25.24 0.59 1.05
CA TRP A 653 -26.30 -0.28 1.55
C TRP A 653 -25.97 -1.71 1.17
N LYS A 654 -26.04 -2.62 2.15
CA LYS A 654 -25.73 -4.04 2.00
C LYS A 654 -26.88 -4.87 2.55
N THR A 655 -27.31 -5.89 1.83
CA THR A 655 -28.36 -6.82 2.28
C THR A 655 -28.01 -8.24 1.94
N THR A 656 -28.50 -9.18 2.74
CA THR A 656 -28.32 -10.62 2.51
C THR A 656 -29.69 -11.31 2.40
N TRP A 657 -29.88 -12.07 1.33
CA TRP A 657 -31.07 -12.86 1.09
C TRP A 657 -30.69 -14.30 0.72
N LYS A 658 -30.88 -15.21 1.63
CA LYS A 658 -30.39 -16.60 1.52
C LYS A 658 -28.86 -16.62 1.25
N GLN A 659 -28.45 -17.19 0.11
CA GLN A 659 -27.05 -17.26 -0.35
C GLN A 659 -26.60 -16.01 -1.10
N TRP A 660 -27.53 -15.09 -1.41
CA TRP A 660 -27.23 -13.87 -2.13
C TRP A 660 -26.86 -12.73 -1.17
N GLN A 661 -25.88 -11.95 -1.58
CA GLN A 661 -25.52 -10.68 -0.96
C GLN A 661 -25.58 -9.60 -2.03
N PHE A 662 -26.32 -8.53 -1.74
CA PHE A 662 -26.41 -7.36 -2.61
C PHE A 662 -25.80 -6.17 -1.89
N GLN A 663 -25.11 -5.31 -2.64
CA GLN A 663 -24.58 -4.06 -2.12
C GLN A 663 -24.74 -2.95 -3.16
N ALA A 664 -25.12 -1.75 -2.70
CA ALA A 664 -25.16 -0.55 -3.50
C ALA A 664 -24.26 0.50 -2.82
N ASN A 665 -23.45 1.21 -3.61
CA ASN A 665 -22.46 2.15 -3.10
C ASN A 665 -22.54 3.45 -3.89
N VAL A 666 -22.42 4.57 -3.18
CA VAL A 666 -22.25 5.89 -3.75
C VAL A 666 -21.02 6.50 -3.14
N LYS A 667 -19.95 6.68 -3.93
CA LYS A 667 -18.73 7.42 -3.54
C LYS A 667 -18.89 8.89 -3.93
N ASN A 668 -18.27 9.79 -3.15
CA ASN A 668 -18.38 11.24 -3.34
C ASN A 668 -19.85 11.69 -3.54
N LEU A 669 -20.70 11.40 -2.58
CA LEU A 669 -22.17 11.54 -2.61
C LEU A 669 -22.64 12.92 -3.15
N PHE A 670 -21.93 13.99 -2.84
CA PHE A 670 -22.29 15.36 -3.21
C PHE A 670 -21.55 15.87 -4.46
N ASP A 671 -20.82 14.99 -5.18
CA ASP A 671 -20.07 15.31 -6.39
C ASP A 671 -19.07 16.47 -6.21
N LYS A 672 -18.41 16.50 -5.04
CA LYS A 672 -17.40 17.53 -4.76
C LYS A 672 -16.26 17.48 -5.78
N VAL A 673 -15.95 18.62 -6.38
CA VAL A 673 -14.75 18.81 -7.20
C VAL A 673 -13.58 19.14 -6.27
N TYR A 674 -12.50 18.34 -6.32
CA TYR A 674 -11.34 18.53 -5.46
C TYR A 674 -10.07 17.96 -6.12
N ALA A 675 -8.92 18.39 -5.61
CA ALA A 675 -7.63 17.78 -5.95
C ALA A 675 -7.24 16.77 -4.88
N ALA A 676 -7.02 15.52 -5.26
CA ALA A 676 -6.55 14.46 -4.37
C ALA A 676 -5.09 14.70 -3.93
N SER A 677 -4.24 15.22 -4.83
CA SER A 677 -2.86 15.62 -4.56
C SER A 677 -2.37 16.63 -5.60
N GLY A 678 -1.25 17.30 -5.30
CA GLY A 678 -0.56 18.20 -6.22
C GLY A 678 0.78 17.64 -6.67
N PHE A 679 1.16 17.89 -7.91
CA PHE A 679 2.45 17.47 -8.45
C PHE A 679 3.29 18.69 -8.84
N ILE A 680 4.17 18.56 -9.83
CA ILE A 680 4.90 19.71 -10.37
C ILE A 680 3.97 20.58 -11.23
N GLU A 681 4.22 21.87 -11.32
CA GLU A 681 3.36 22.86 -11.96
C GLU A 681 2.88 22.42 -13.35
N ARG A 682 3.80 22.04 -14.23
CA ARG A 682 3.48 21.61 -15.61
C ARG A 682 2.57 20.38 -15.69
N ASN A 683 2.50 19.58 -14.63
CA ASN A 683 1.68 18.37 -14.56
C ASN A 683 0.35 18.62 -13.84
N GLY A 684 0.19 19.77 -13.17
CA GLY A 684 -1.00 20.14 -12.45
C GLY A 684 -1.33 19.27 -11.24
N HIS A 685 -2.57 19.38 -10.76
CA HIS A 685 -3.09 18.61 -9.62
C HIS A 685 -3.92 17.42 -10.09
N PHE A 686 -3.82 16.30 -9.38
CA PHE A 686 -4.61 15.10 -9.66
C PHE A 686 -6.05 15.30 -9.19
N PRO A 687 -7.05 15.29 -10.10
CA PRO A 687 -8.44 15.38 -9.69
C PRO A 687 -8.84 14.17 -8.83
N GLY A 688 -9.61 14.43 -7.79
CA GLY A 688 -10.29 13.39 -7.04
C GLY A 688 -11.47 12.81 -7.84
N GLU A 689 -11.89 11.62 -7.46
CA GLU A 689 -13.02 10.96 -8.12
C GLU A 689 -14.31 11.79 -8.02
N PRO A 690 -15.12 11.86 -9.09
CA PRO A 690 -16.45 12.40 -9.04
C PRO A 690 -17.40 11.50 -8.25
N ARG A 691 -18.67 11.86 -8.18
CA ARG A 691 -19.67 10.91 -7.69
C ARG A 691 -19.67 9.66 -8.56
N ARG A 692 -19.57 8.50 -7.90
CA ARG A 692 -19.61 7.17 -8.52
C ARG A 692 -20.71 6.34 -7.87
N VAL A 693 -21.41 5.60 -8.69
CA VAL A 693 -22.47 4.68 -8.23
C VAL A 693 -22.16 3.28 -8.74
N TYR A 694 -22.12 2.32 -7.84
CA TYR A 694 -21.98 0.90 -8.21
C TYR A 694 -22.92 0.03 -7.42
N VAL A 695 -23.35 -1.07 -8.07
CA VAL A 695 -24.10 -2.15 -7.46
C VAL A 695 -23.33 -3.46 -7.63
N GLN A 696 -23.44 -4.33 -6.65
CA GLN A 696 -22.85 -5.66 -6.72
C GLN A 696 -23.85 -6.72 -6.23
N ALA A 697 -23.76 -7.91 -6.82
CA ALA A 697 -24.45 -9.10 -6.41
C ALA A 697 -23.45 -10.25 -6.26
N ALA A 698 -23.42 -10.87 -5.10
CA ALA A 698 -22.57 -12.02 -4.82
C ALA A 698 -23.42 -13.22 -4.40
N TYR A 699 -23.07 -14.38 -4.91
CA TYR A 699 -23.69 -15.67 -4.54
C TYR A 699 -22.64 -16.55 -3.86
N ARG A 700 -23.00 -17.10 -2.70
CA ARG A 700 -22.17 -18.05 -1.94
C ARG A 700 -22.81 -19.44 -1.97
N PHE A 701 -22.01 -20.49 -2.28
CA PHE A 701 -22.51 -21.87 -2.44
C PHE A 701 -21.53 -22.93 -1.92
#